data_6c80b77c73a91ea7bfd051e431bd1af7
#
_entry.id   6c80b77c73a91ea7bfd051e431bd1af7
#
_cell.length_a   1.000
_cell.length_b   1.000
_cell.length_c   1.000
_cell.angle_alpha   90.00
_cell.angle_beta   90.00
_cell.angle_gamma   90.00
#
_symmetry.space_group_name_H-M   'P 1'
#
loop_
_entity.id
_entity.type
_entity.pdbx_description
1 polymer ?
#
loop_
_entity_poly.entity_id
_entity_poly.type
_entity_poly.pdbx_seq_one_letter_code
_entity_poly.pdbx_strand_id
1 'polypeptide(L)'
;MSIMNKVFGTHSERELKRIYSIADRIESFRPAMMELTDEQLKEKTKEYKKRLSEGETLDQLLPEAYATVREAAKRSIGMEPYRVQLIGGIILHQGRIAEMKTGEGKTLVSTLPAYLNALEGKGVHIVTVNDYLAHRDSEWMGKVHEFLGLTVGVVLNAMDNKERREAYACDITYITNNELGFDYLRDNMVIYKEQLVQRDLHYAIIDEVDSVLIDEARTPLIISGQSGKSTSLYEACDILARQMVRGEDVPEFSKMDAIMGVTQEESGDFIVNEKDKVVNLTEEGVKKSENFFKIENLADADNLEIQHNIILALRAHNLMFRDQDYVVQDDKVMIVDEFTGRIMPGRRYSDGLHQAIEAKEHVKVKRESKTLANITFQNFFNKYEKKSGMTGTALTEEKEFRDIYGMDVIEIPTNMPILRKDLQDAVYKTKKEKFRAVVEEIERSCEKGQPVLVGTITIETSELISEMLKRRGIQHKVLNAKFHELEAEIVAEAGLHGAVTIATNMAGRGTDIKLDEGAKAAGGLKIIGTERHESRRIDNQLRGRSGRQGDPGESQFYISLEDDLMRLFGSEKLMDMFNTLGVPENEQIQHKMLTTAIEKAQMKIESNNFGIRKNLLEYDQVMNEQREIIYAERRRVLDGESMRDVIYKMITDRVENTVDICISSDQDSEEWNLNELNQLLLPIIPLTPITPEDIKGLHANELKHSLKEQAVKHYEMKEAEFPDPEAVRELERVVLLKVIDRKWMDHIDDMDQLRQGIGLQAYGQKDPLVEYKMSGYDMFDSMISNIQEDTVRLLFHVRIEQKVEREQVAKVTGTNRDESLQKGPKKRESVKVYPNAPCPCGSGKKYKQCCGR
;
A
#
# COMPACT_ATOMS: atom_id res chain seq x y z
N MET A 1 -3.40 -32.62 -9.33
CA MET A 1 -4.69 -32.30 -10.03
C MET A 1 -5.73 -33.32 -9.62
N SER A 2 -6.91 -32.83 -9.15
CA SER A 2 -8.05 -33.68 -8.81
C SER A 2 -8.52 -34.47 -10.04
N ILE A 3 -9.04 -35.70 -9.85
CA ILE A 3 -9.65 -36.53 -10.93
C ILE A 3 -10.78 -35.74 -11.63
N MET A 4 -11.52 -34.92 -10.91
CA MET A 4 -12.53 -34.02 -11.48
C MET A 4 -11.97 -33.03 -12.51
N ASN A 5 -10.80 -32.45 -12.27
CA ASN A 5 -10.15 -31.52 -13.23
C ASN A 5 -9.68 -32.22 -14.50
N LYS A 6 -9.39 -33.52 -14.44
CA LYS A 6 -9.02 -34.30 -15.64
C LYS A 6 -10.22 -34.62 -16.55
N VAL A 7 -11.43 -34.70 -15.99
CA VAL A 7 -12.66 -35.06 -16.72
C VAL A 7 -13.43 -33.82 -17.20
N PHE A 8 -13.50 -32.78 -16.37
CA PHE A 8 -14.33 -31.59 -16.64
C PHE A 8 -13.52 -30.34 -17.03
N GLY A 9 -12.19 -30.44 -17.12
CA GLY A 9 -11.29 -29.29 -17.31
C GLY A 9 -11.17 -28.41 -16.07
N THR A 10 -10.20 -27.48 -16.10
CA THR A 10 -10.01 -26.45 -15.09
C THR A 10 -11.13 -25.41 -15.12
N HIS A 11 -11.24 -24.58 -14.08
CA HIS A 11 -12.17 -23.43 -14.08
C HIS A 11 -11.90 -22.52 -15.28
N SER A 12 -10.63 -22.15 -15.48
CA SER A 12 -10.21 -21.31 -16.62
C SER A 12 -10.57 -21.91 -17.97
N GLU A 13 -10.37 -23.21 -18.19
CA GLU A 13 -10.73 -23.86 -19.47
C GLU A 13 -12.24 -23.83 -19.78
N ARG A 14 -13.09 -23.92 -18.75
CA ARG A 14 -14.54 -23.84 -18.93
C ARG A 14 -15.00 -22.42 -19.26
N GLU A 15 -14.43 -21.42 -18.60
CA GLU A 15 -14.75 -20.03 -18.87
C GLU A 15 -14.24 -19.60 -20.23
N LEU A 16 -13.02 -20.00 -20.61
CA LEU A 16 -12.47 -19.73 -21.94
C LEU A 16 -13.36 -20.24 -23.09
N LYS A 17 -14.02 -21.38 -22.93
CA LYS A 17 -14.98 -21.89 -23.95
C LYS A 17 -16.14 -20.94 -24.22
N ARG A 18 -16.60 -20.21 -23.18
CA ARG A 18 -17.65 -19.19 -23.35
C ARG A 18 -17.10 -17.95 -24.02
N ILE A 19 -15.86 -17.55 -23.64
CA ILE A 19 -15.20 -16.34 -24.15
C ILE A 19 -14.81 -16.50 -25.63
N TYR A 20 -14.44 -17.70 -26.08
CA TYR A 20 -14.09 -17.95 -27.48
C TYR A 20 -15.17 -17.53 -28.47
N SER A 21 -16.44 -17.71 -28.13
CA SER A 21 -17.55 -17.29 -29.00
C SER A 21 -17.62 -15.77 -29.16
N ILE A 22 -17.25 -15.02 -28.11
CA ILE A 22 -17.19 -13.56 -28.19
C ILE A 22 -15.97 -13.13 -29.04
N ALA A 23 -14.83 -13.79 -28.83
CA ALA A 23 -13.63 -13.55 -29.62
C ALA A 23 -13.87 -13.83 -31.12
N ASP A 24 -14.62 -14.89 -31.46
CA ASP A 24 -15.01 -15.19 -32.86
C ASP A 24 -15.88 -14.08 -33.47
N ARG A 25 -16.79 -13.50 -32.66
CA ARG A 25 -17.57 -12.33 -33.10
C ARG A 25 -16.70 -11.11 -33.34
N ILE A 26 -15.71 -10.83 -32.50
CA ILE A 26 -14.74 -9.73 -32.73
C ILE A 26 -13.99 -9.94 -34.05
N GLU A 27 -13.50 -11.16 -34.30
CA GLU A 27 -12.83 -11.52 -35.56
C GLU A 27 -13.74 -11.31 -36.79
N SER A 28 -15.04 -11.55 -36.67
CA SER A 28 -15.99 -11.36 -37.75
C SER A 28 -16.16 -9.90 -38.21
N PHE A 29 -15.92 -8.93 -37.30
CA PHE A 29 -15.96 -7.49 -37.60
C PHE A 29 -14.67 -6.97 -38.24
N ARG A 30 -13.57 -7.73 -38.16
CA ARG A 30 -12.24 -7.31 -38.65
C ARG A 30 -12.26 -6.82 -40.11
N PRO A 31 -12.83 -7.54 -41.09
CA PRO A 31 -12.83 -7.08 -42.47
C PRO A 31 -13.50 -5.74 -42.67
N ALA A 32 -14.65 -5.53 -41.97
CA ALA A 32 -15.38 -4.27 -42.07
C ALA A 32 -14.57 -3.10 -41.49
N MET A 33 -13.81 -3.30 -40.36
CA MET A 33 -12.98 -2.24 -39.76
C MET A 33 -11.77 -1.90 -40.66
N MET A 34 -11.22 -2.86 -41.41
CA MET A 34 -10.09 -2.64 -42.31
C MET A 34 -10.46 -1.78 -43.51
N GLU A 35 -11.73 -1.77 -43.93
CA GLU A 35 -12.23 -0.97 -45.06
C GLU A 35 -12.48 0.49 -44.69
N LEU A 36 -12.59 0.83 -43.40
CA LEU A 36 -12.85 2.18 -42.91
C LEU A 36 -11.62 3.09 -43.04
N THR A 37 -11.85 4.38 -43.37
CA THR A 37 -10.80 5.40 -43.26
C THR A 37 -10.52 5.76 -41.83
N ASP A 38 -9.41 6.48 -41.56
CA ASP A 38 -9.05 6.93 -40.19
C ASP A 38 -10.11 7.82 -39.59
N GLU A 39 -10.71 8.73 -40.37
CA GLU A 39 -11.81 9.56 -39.94
C GLU A 39 -13.06 8.75 -39.57
N GLN A 40 -13.37 7.73 -40.39
CA GLN A 40 -14.52 6.85 -40.12
C GLN A 40 -14.30 5.99 -38.88
N LEU A 41 -13.08 5.51 -38.62
CA LEU A 41 -12.73 4.81 -37.39
C LEU A 41 -12.91 5.74 -36.16
N LYS A 42 -12.46 6.97 -36.27
CA LYS A 42 -12.65 7.97 -35.21
C LYS A 42 -14.14 8.29 -34.96
N GLU A 43 -14.94 8.36 -36.03
CA GLU A 43 -16.38 8.64 -35.95
C GLU A 43 -17.15 7.48 -35.27
N LYS A 44 -16.62 6.24 -35.32
CA LYS A 44 -17.17 5.09 -34.57
C LYS A 44 -17.30 5.35 -33.09
N THR A 45 -16.37 6.09 -32.48
CA THR A 45 -16.44 6.47 -31.08
C THR A 45 -17.70 7.29 -30.76
N LYS A 46 -18.05 8.23 -31.64
CA LYS A 46 -19.28 9.03 -31.46
C LYS A 46 -20.52 8.19 -31.69
N GLU A 47 -20.48 7.28 -32.66
CA GLU A 47 -21.55 6.33 -32.94
C GLU A 47 -21.81 5.45 -31.69
N TYR A 48 -20.78 4.88 -31.10
CA TYR A 48 -20.90 4.04 -29.91
C TYR A 48 -21.41 4.82 -28.69
N LYS A 49 -20.90 6.03 -28.43
CA LYS A 49 -21.43 6.91 -27.37
C LYS A 49 -22.93 7.21 -27.57
N LYS A 50 -23.38 7.41 -28.83
CA LYS A 50 -24.78 7.61 -29.16
C LYS A 50 -25.60 6.34 -28.89
N ARG A 51 -25.17 5.18 -29.36
CA ARG A 51 -25.85 3.88 -29.14
C ARG A 51 -25.98 3.56 -27.64
N LEU A 52 -24.96 3.86 -26.84
CA LEU A 52 -25.05 3.76 -25.38
C LEU A 52 -26.12 4.69 -24.79
N SER A 53 -26.21 5.93 -25.26
CA SER A 53 -27.25 6.87 -24.82
C SER A 53 -28.67 6.46 -25.24
N GLU A 54 -28.79 5.64 -26.29
CA GLU A 54 -30.04 5.04 -26.77
C GLU A 54 -30.41 3.73 -26.04
N GLY A 55 -29.55 3.26 -25.10
CA GLY A 55 -29.84 2.13 -24.20
C GLY A 55 -29.15 0.80 -24.59
N GLU A 56 -28.25 0.81 -25.57
CA GLU A 56 -27.40 -0.37 -25.84
C GLU A 56 -26.36 -0.54 -24.72
N THR A 57 -26.01 -1.78 -24.39
CA THR A 57 -25.06 -2.08 -23.33
C THR A 57 -23.63 -2.19 -23.85
N LEU A 58 -22.64 -1.99 -22.94
CA LEU A 58 -21.21 -2.20 -23.26
C LEU A 58 -20.96 -3.63 -23.79
N ASP A 59 -21.60 -4.64 -23.24
CA ASP A 59 -21.46 -6.04 -23.68
C ASP A 59 -21.94 -6.27 -25.11
N GLN A 60 -22.96 -5.55 -25.52
CA GLN A 60 -23.46 -5.61 -26.89
C GLN A 60 -22.51 -4.95 -27.87
N LEU A 61 -21.91 -3.81 -27.48
CA LEU A 61 -20.94 -3.06 -28.28
C LEU A 61 -19.55 -3.71 -28.31
N LEU A 62 -19.20 -4.51 -27.30
CA LEU A 62 -17.86 -5.07 -27.10
C LEU A 62 -17.24 -5.67 -28.38
N PRO A 63 -17.94 -6.54 -29.15
CA PRO A 63 -17.33 -7.16 -30.32
C PRO A 63 -16.90 -6.15 -31.39
N GLU A 64 -17.75 -5.17 -31.67
CA GLU A 64 -17.49 -4.14 -32.66
C GLU A 64 -16.42 -3.14 -32.17
N ALA A 65 -16.53 -2.71 -30.91
CA ALA A 65 -15.58 -1.79 -30.30
C ALA A 65 -14.17 -2.39 -30.24
N TYR A 66 -14.03 -3.66 -29.89
CA TYR A 66 -12.71 -4.32 -29.85
C TYR A 66 -12.10 -4.49 -31.22
N ALA A 67 -12.91 -4.77 -32.23
CA ALA A 67 -12.45 -4.79 -33.62
C ALA A 67 -11.96 -3.41 -34.09
N THR A 68 -12.63 -2.33 -33.63
CA THR A 68 -12.22 -0.94 -33.90
C THR A 68 -10.88 -0.62 -33.24
N VAL A 69 -10.71 -0.94 -31.96
CA VAL A 69 -9.43 -0.75 -31.23
C VAL A 69 -8.30 -1.55 -31.86
N ARG A 70 -8.58 -2.77 -32.26
CA ARG A 70 -7.58 -3.64 -32.94
C ARG A 70 -7.03 -3.03 -34.21
N GLU A 71 -7.91 -2.49 -35.08
CA GLU A 71 -7.49 -1.80 -36.30
C GLU A 71 -6.80 -0.47 -35.98
N ALA A 72 -7.31 0.30 -35.01
CA ALA A 72 -6.67 1.53 -34.59
C ALA A 72 -5.25 1.31 -34.03
N ALA A 73 -5.04 0.27 -33.24
CA ALA A 73 -3.73 -0.09 -32.70
C ALA A 73 -2.75 -0.48 -33.81
N LYS A 74 -3.22 -1.22 -34.82
CA LYS A 74 -2.43 -1.56 -35.99
C LYS A 74 -1.99 -0.31 -36.76
N ARG A 75 -2.89 0.68 -36.95
CA ARG A 75 -2.59 1.90 -37.70
C ARG A 75 -1.74 2.88 -36.93
N SER A 76 -2.03 3.09 -35.66
CA SER A 76 -1.38 4.13 -34.81
C SER A 76 -0.01 3.72 -34.26
N ILE A 77 0.15 2.46 -33.85
CA ILE A 77 1.39 1.95 -33.23
C ILE A 77 2.00 0.72 -33.93
N GLY A 78 1.42 0.26 -35.01
CA GLY A 78 1.92 -0.88 -35.79
C GLY A 78 1.69 -2.25 -35.14
N MET A 79 0.89 -2.32 -34.09
CA MET A 79 0.63 -3.55 -33.34
C MET A 79 -0.82 -4.00 -33.49
N GLU A 80 -1.02 -5.18 -34.05
CA GLU A 80 -2.35 -5.78 -34.10
C GLU A 80 -2.53 -6.78 -32.96
N PRO A 81 -3.51 -6.57 -32.04
CA PRO A 81 -3.76 -7.51 -30.95
C PRO A 81 -4.04 -8.94 -31.44
N TYR A 82 -3.33 -9.91 -30.84
CA TYR A 82 -3.56 -11.33 -31.08
C TYR A 82 -4.88 -11.81 -30.48
N ARG A 83 -5.38 -12.94 -30.95
CA ARG A 83 -6.59 -13.56 -30.41
C ARG A 83 -6.55 -13.77 -28.89
N VAL A 84 -5.43 -14.21 -28.33
CA VAL A 84 -5.25 -14.39 -26.88
C VAL A 84 -5.32 -13.06 -26.13
N GLN A 85 -4.91 -11.97 -26.77
CA GLN A 85 -5.01 -10.63 -26.21
C GLN A 85 -6.46 -10.09 -26.23
N LEU A 86 -7.23 -10.41 -27.27
CA LEU A 86 -8.68 -10.13 -27.29
C LEU A 86 -9.39 -10.83 -26.13
N ILE A 87 -9.06 -12.11 -25.87
CA ILE A 87 -9.57 -12.88 -24.74
C ILE A 87 -9.21 -12.21 -23.42
N GLY A 88 -7.96 -11.76 -23.25
CA GLY A 88 -7.52 -10.99 -22.08
C GLY A 88 -8.34 -9.73 -21.86
N GLY A 89 -8.59 -8.97 -22.94
CA GLY A 89 -9.44 -7.78 -22.88
C GLY A 89 -10.87 -8.07 -22.46
N ILE A 90 -11.46 -9.17 -22.92
CA ILE A 90 -12.82 -9.60 -22.51
C ILE A 90 -12.86 -9.92 -21.01
N ILE A 91 -11.87 -10.66 -20.51
CA ILE A 91 -11.77 -11.02 -19.08
C ILE A 91 -11.64 -9.77 -18.21
N LEU A 92 -10.80 -8.81 -18.62
CA LEU A 92 -10.68 -7.53 -17.93
C LEU A 92 -11.99 -6.75 -17.93
N HIS A 93 -12.70 -6.70 -19.07
CA HIS A 93 -14.00 -6.04 -19.13
C HIS A 93 -15.03 -6.68 -18.17
N GLN A 94 -14.95 -7.97 -17.95
CA GLN A 94 -15.81 -8.70 -16.99
C GLN A 94 -15.48 -8.44 -15.53
N GLY A 95 -14.50 -7.58 -15.20
CA GLY A 95 -14.10 -7.32 -13.81
C GLY A 95 -13.30 -8.46 -13.18
N ARG A 96 -12.54 -9.22 -13.95
CA ARG A 96 -11.79 -10.41 -13.54
C ARG A 96 -10.30 -10.19 -13.71
N ILE A 97 -9.49 -11.14 -13.24
CA ILE A 97 -8.05 -11.12 -13.41
C ILE A 97 -7.64 -11.99 -14.63
N ALA A 98 -6.97 -11.34 -15.58
CA ALA A 98 -6.38 -12.00 -16.74
C ALA A 98 -4.94 -12.44 -16.40
N GLU A 99 -4.71 -13.73 -16.13
CA GLU A 99 -3.36 -14.23 -16.01
C GLU A 99 -2.80 -14.52 -17.41
N MET A 100 -1.94 -13.60 -17.88
CA MET A 100 -1.20 -13.71 -19.12
C MET A 100 0.28 -13.77 -18.82
N LYS A 101 0.97 -14.78 -19.32
CA LYS A 101 2.41 -14.94 -19.05
C LYS A 101 3.19 -13.69 -19.44
N THR A 102 4.31 -13.46 -18.79
CA THR A 102 5.15 -12.30 -19.06
C THR A 102 5.60 -12.29 -20.52
N GLY A 103 5.57 -11.13 -21.18
CA GLY A 103 5.89 -11.01 -22.62
C GLY A 103 4.72 -11.26 -23.58
N GLU A 104 3.49 -11.52 -23.09
CA GLU A 104 2.28 -11.67 -23.91
C GLU A 104 1.62 -10.33 -24.30
N GLY A 105 2.22 -9.18 -23.96
CA GLY A 105 1.74 -7.85 -24.35
C GLY A 105 0.53 -7.35 -23.56
N LYS A 106 0.52 -7.55 -22.24
CA LYS A 106 -0.54 -7.09 -21.32
C LYS A 106 -0.87 -5.60 -21.49
N THR A 107 0.14 -4.75 -21.70
CA THR A 107 -0.04 -3.30 -21.91
C THR A 107 -0.95 -3.01 -23.11
N LEU A 108 -0.81 -3.76 -24.21
CA LEU A 108 -1.70 -3.63 -25.37
C LEU A 108 -3.11 -4.14 -25.06
N VAL A 109 -3.24 -5.20 -24.26
CA VAL A 109 -4.53 -5.77 -23.86
C VAL A 109 -5.38 -4.76 -23.10
N SER A 110 -4.78 -3.96 -22.22
CA SER A 110 -5.50 -2.96 -21.43
C SER A 110 -6.21 -1.90 -22.27
N THR A 111 -5.74 -1.65 -23.50
CA THR A 111 -6.37 -0.66 -24.41
C THR A 111 -7.79 -1.07 -24.81
N LEU A 112 -8.08 -2.34 -24.92
CA LEU A 112 -9.37 -2.88 -25.34
C LEU A 112 -10.49 -2.55 -24.31
N PRO A 113 -10.42 -2.99 -23.04
CA PRO A 113 -11.42 -2.66 -22.04
C PRO A 113 -11.38 -1.17 -21.64
N ALA A 114 -10.22 -0.51 -21.71
CA ALA A 114 -10.13 0.92 -21.41
C ALA A 114 -10.94 1.74 -22.39
N TYR A 115 -10.78 1.50 -23.70
CA TYR A 115 -11.58 2.17 -24.72
C TYR A 115 -13.09 1.94 -24.52
N LEU A 116 -13.50 0.68 -24.39
CA LEU A 116 -14.91 0.31 -24.27
C LEU A 116 -15.59 0.99 -23.06
N ASN A 117 -14.94 0.94 -21.90
CA ASN A 117 -15.54 1.52 -20.68
C ASN A 117 -15.42 3.07 -20.66
N ALA A 118 -14.44 3.65 -21.33
CA ALA A 118 -14.32 5.10 -21.46
C ALA A 118 -15.47 5.73 -22.29
N LEU A 119 -16.17 4.94 -23.11
CA LEU A 119 -17.35 5.42 -23.88
C LEU A 119 -18.47 5.92 -22.97
N GLU A 120 -18.59 5.46 -21.72
CA GLU A 120 -19.57 5.96 -20.76
C GLU A 120 -19.26 7.38 -20.24
N GLY A 121 -18.04 7.90 -20.46
CA GLY A 121 -17.63 9.23 -20.02
C GLY A 121 -17.39 9.39 -18.53
N LYS A 122 -17.41 8.30 -17.76
CA LYS A 122 -17.21 8.30 -16.30
C LYS A 122 -15.73 8.25 -15.88
N GLY A 123 -14.83 7.95 -16.80
CA GLY A 123 -13.40 7.83 -16.57
C GLY A 123 -12.93 6.42 -16.28
N VAL A 124 -11.76 6.07 -16.84
CA VAL A 124 -11.09 4.80 -16.63
C VAL A 124 -9.68 5.06 -16.10
N HIS A 125 -9.30 4.40 -15.02
CA HIS A 125 -7.97 4.48 -14.45
C HIS A 125 -7.17 3.23 -14.82
N ILE A 126 -6.00 3.40 -15.45
CA ILE A 126 -5.03 2.34 -15.68
C ILE A 126 -3.94 2.49 -14.64
N VAL A 127 -3.92 1.55 -13.69
CA VAL A 127 -3.09 1.63 -12.50
C VAL A 127 -1.83 0.80 -12.69
N THR A 128 -0.66 1.40 -12.48
CA THR A 128 0.65 0.77 -12.57
C THR A 128 1.42 0.87 -11.26
N VAL A 129 2.61 0.24 -11.19
CA VAL A 129 3.41 0.19 -9.97
C VAL A 129 4.42 1.33 -9.81
N ASN A 130 4.69 2.12 -10.85
CA ASN A 130 5.63 3.25 -10.78
C ASN A 130 5.38 4.30 -11.89
N ASP A 131 5.91 5.51 -11.67
CA ASP A 131 5.75 6.66 -12.57
C ASP A 131 6.35 6.42 -13.97
N TYR A 132 7.46 5.67 -14.06
CA TYR A 132 8.06 5.36 -15.36
C TYR A 132 7.11 4.57 -16.25
N LEU A 133 6.45 3.53 -15.70
CA LEU A 133 5.47 2.74 -16.46
C LEU A 133 4.22 3.57 -16.78
N ALA A 134 3.72 4.36 -15.83
CA ALA A 134 2.58 5.23 -16.08
C ALA A 134 2.83 6.20 -17.24
N HIS A 135 4.00 6.84 -17.26
CA HIS A 135 4.40 7.76 -18.31
C HIS A 135 4.61 7.04 -19.65
N ARG A 136 5.44 5.98 -19.67
CA ARG A 136 5.72 5.21 -20.88
C ARG A 136 4.45 4.68 -21.55
N ASP A 137 3.55 4.09 -20.75
CA ASP A 137 2.37 3.43 -21.26
C ASP A 137 1.31 4.44 -21.69
N SER A 138 1.21 5.60 -21.04
CA SER A 138 0.36 6.71 -21.49
C SER A 138 0.80 7.27 -22.83
N GLU A 139 2.11 7.46 -23.06
CA GLU A 139 2.65 7.94 -24.35
C GLU A 139 2.52 6.90 -25.46
N TRP A 140 2.70 5.63 -25.15
CA TRP A 140 2.69 4.57 -26.14
C TRP A 140 1.28 4.10 -26.50
N MET A 141 0.49 3.68 -25.51
CA MET A 141 -0.88 3.22 -25.70
C MET A 141 -1.88 4.36 -25.86
N GLY A 142 -1.57 5.54 -25.31
CA GLY A 142 -2.37 6.75 -25.48
C GLY A 142 -2.63 7.09 -26.94
N LYS A 143 -1.64 6.84 -27.83
CA LYS A 143 -1.80 7.05 -29.27
C LYS A 143 -2.98 6.27 -29.87
N VAL A 144 -3.30 5.10 -29.36
CA VAL A 144 -4.47 4.31 -29.82
C VAL A 144 -5.77 5.00 -29.41
N HIS A 145 -5.85 5.48 -28.20
CA HIS A 145 -7.03 6.14 -27.66
C HIS A 145 -7.27 7.51 -28.30
N GLU A 146 -6.19 8.29 -28.47
CA GLU A 146 -6.22 9.59 -29.14
C GLU A 146 -6.58 9.46 -30.62
N PHE A 147 -6.07 8.42 -31.29
CA PHE A 147 -6.44 8.09 -32.67
C PHE A 147 -7.96 7.86 -32.79
N LEU A 148 -8.57 7.24 -31.80
CA LEU A 148 -10.02 7.03 -31.75
C LEU A 148 -10.80 8.21 -31.16
N GLY A 149 -10.12 9.32 -30.80
CA GLY A 149 -10.75 10.56 -30.35
C GLY A 149 -11.12 10.60 -28.87
N LEU A 150 -10.52 9.77 -28.04
CA LEU A 150 -10.57 9.86 -26.57
C LEU A 150 -9.40 10.68 -26.05
N THR A 151 -9.60 11.27 -24.86
CA THR A 151 -8.58 12.03 -24.14
C THR A 151 -7.82 11.13 -23.19
N VAL A 152 -6.49 11.32 -23.12
CA VAL A 152 -5.60 10.54 -22.23
C VAL A 152 -4.84 11.47 -21.32
N GLY A 153 -4.85 11.16 -20.02
CA GLY A 153 -4.08 11.86 -18.99
C GLY A 153 -3.10 10.91 -18.30
N VAL A 154 -2.08 11.48 -17.69
CA VAL A 154 -1.16 10.77 -16.80
C VAL A 154 -1.03 11.56 -15.51
N VAL A 155 -1.03 10.87 -14.37
CA VAL A 155 -0.76 11.47 -13.06
C VAL A 155 0.55 10.93 -12.53
N LEU A 156 1.50 11.85 -12.27
CA LEU A 156 2.82 11.55 -11.75
C LEU A 156 3.02 12.25 -10.42
N ASN A 157 3.94 11.75 -9.61
CA ASN A 157 4.21 12.25 -8.27
C ASN A 157 4.52 13.76 -8.24
N ALA A 158 5.28 14.28 -9.19
CA ALA A 158 5.73 15.68 -9.22
C ALA A 158 4.66 16.71 -9.64
N MET A 159 3.47 16.26 -10.08
CA MET A 159 2.41 17.14 -10.61
C MET A 159 1.69 17.90 -9.51
N ASP A 160 1.32 19.14 -9.82
CA ASP A 160 0.47 19.94 -8.95
C ASP A 160 -1.02 19.55 -9.02
N ASN A 161 -1.85 20.09 -8.13
CA ASN A 161 -3.27 19.75 -8.07
C ASN A 161 -4.06 20.17 -9.32
N LYS A 162 -3.63 21.21 -10.04
CA LYS A 162 -4.28 21.65 -11.28
C LYS A 162 -4.01 20.66 -12.40
N GLU A 163 -2.76 20.30 -12.58
CA GLU A 163 -2.32 19.30 -13.57
C GLU A 163 -2.99 17.95 -13.32
N ARG A 164 -3.05 17.51 -12.03
CA ARG A 164 -3.75 16.28 -11.63
C ARG A 164 -5.23 16.33 -12.01
N ARG A 165 -5.91 17.42 -11.72
CA ARG A 165 -7.35 17.59 -12.07
C ARG A 165 -7.58 17.52 -13.56
N GLU A 166 -6.74 18.16 -14.37
CA GLU A 166 -6.81 18.09 -15.83
C GLU A 166 -6.58 16.65 -16.32
N ALA A 167 -5.65 15.91 -15.73
CA ALA A 167 -5.39 14.52 -16.06
C ALA A 167 -6.56 13.59 -15.66
N TYR A 168 -7.13 13.75 -14.48
CA TYR A 168 -8.30 12.97 -14.06
C TYR A 168 -9.57 13.32 -14.84
N ALA A 169 -9.66 14.50 -15.44
CA ALA A 169 -10.79 14.89 -16.30
C ALA A 169 -10.77 14.17 -17.66
N CYS A 170 -9.66 13.57 -18.08
CA CYS A 170 -9.56 12.78 -19.30
C CYS A 170 -10.43 11.53 -19.28
N ASP A 171 -10.75 10.97 -20.46
CA ASP A 171 -11.52 9.73 -20.58
C ASP A 171 -10.75 8.54 -19.98
N ILE A 172 -9.42 8.53 -20.12
CA ILE A 172 -8.53 7.48 -19.61
C ILE A 172 -7.35 8.14 -18.89
N THR A 173 -7.04 7.71 -17.67
CA THR A 173 -5.93 8.25 -16.86
C THR A 173 -5.00 7.13 -16.44
N TYR A 174 -3.71 7.27 -16.79
CA TYR A 174 -2.63 6.41 -16.30
C TYR A 174 -2.07 6.95 -15.00
N ILE A 175 -1.88 6.10 -14.00
CA ILE A 175 -1.49 6.54 -12.66
C ILE A 175 -0.84 5.41 -11.88
N THR A 176 -0.02 5.74 -10.88
CA THR A 176 0.48 4.74 -9.94
C THR A 176 -0.54 4.45 -8.84
N ASN A 177 -0.50 3.23 -8.31
CA ASN A 177 -1.36 2.80 -7.21
C ASN A 177 -1.24 3.70 -5.97
N ASN A 178 -0.03 4.15 -5.66
CA ASN A 178 0.24 5.01 -4.51
C ASN A 178 -0.37 6.40 -4.69
N GLU A 179 -0.09 7.07 -5.82
CA GLU A 179 -0.62 8.41 -6.08
C GLU A 179 -2.14 8.42 -6.16
N LEU A 180 -2.72 7.40 -6.77
CA LEU A 180 -4.17 7.24 -6.86
C LEU A 180 -4.83 7.18 -5.48
N GLY A 181 -4.27 6.40 -4.57
CA GLY A 181 -4.79 6.29 -3.22
C GLY A 181 -4.48 7.52 -2.34
N PHE A 182 -3.32 8.16 -2.54
CA PHE A 182 -3.01 9.41 -1.84
C PHE A 182 -3.88 10.57 -2.33
N ASP A 183 -4.20 10.64 -3.62
CA ASP A 183 -5.13 11.65 -4.14
C ASP A 183 -6.53 11.45 -3.56
N TYR A 184 -6.99 10.20 -3.41
CA TYR A 184 -8.24 9.92 -2.69
C TYR A 184 -8.21 10.43 -1.25
N LEU A 185 -7.13 10.19 -0.50
CA LEU A 185 -7.00 10.69 0.87
C LEU A 185 -6.91 12.22 0.90
N ARG A 186 -6.14 12.84 -0.02
CA ARG A 186 -6.03 14.30 -0.13
C ARG A 186 -7.37 14.94 -0.44
N ASP A 187 -8.15 14.37 -1.35
CA ASP A 187 -9.48 14.86 -1.70
C ASP A 187 -10.46 14.84 -0.51
N ASN A 188 -10.29 13.87 0.40
CA ASN A 188 -11.06 13.83 1.63
C ASN A 188 -10.53 14.73 2.74
N MET A 189 -9.50 15.55 2.48
CA MET A 189 -8.94 16.55 3.40
C MET A 189 -9.05 17.98 2.86
N VAL A 190 -9.55 18.17 1.63
CA VAL A 190 -9.75 19.52 1.05
C VAL A 190 -10.87 20.27 1.74
N ILE A 191 -10.80 21.59 1.74
CA ILE A 191 -11.78 22.46 2.39
C ILE A 191 -12.71 23.18 1.40
N TYR A 192 -12.38 23.13 0.11
CA TYR A 192 -13.21 23.68 -0.98
C TYR A 192 -13.41 22.63 -2.08
N LYS A 193 -14.61 22.60 -2.67
CA LYS A 193 -14.96 21.67 -3.75
C LYS A 193 -14.03 21.77 -4.96
N GLU A 194 -13.59 22.98 -5.28
CA GLU A 194 -12.70 23.26 -6.40
C GLU A 194 -11.29 22.69 -6.21
N GLN A 195 -10.94 22.27 -5.00
CA GLN A 195 -9.66 21.62 -4.70
C GLN A 195 -9.66 20.12 -4.99
N LEU A 196 -10.82 19.51 -5.15
CA LEU A 196 -10.96 18.09 -5.53
C LEU A 196 -10.27 17.83 -6.85
N VAL A 197 -9.49 16.77 -6.94
CA VAL A 197 -8.78 16.38 -8.16
C VAL A 197 -9.42 15.18 -8.85
N GLN A 198 -9.93 14.22 -8.07
CA GLN A 198 -10.54 12.99 -8.59
C GLN A 198 -12.01 13.17 -8.94
N ARG A 199 -12.47 12.37 -9.89
CA ARG A 199 -13.88 12.07 -10.13
C ARG A 199 -14.31 10.83 -9.34
N ASP A 200 -15.56 10.42 -9.50
CA ASP A 200 -16.04 9.16 -8.92
C ASP A 200 -15.24 7.95 -9.45
N LEU A 201 -15.01 6.96 -8.58
CA LEU A 201 -14.17 5.80 -8.88
C LEU A 201 -14.98 4.76 -9.68
N HIS A 202 -15.02 4.91 -11.00
CA HIS A 202 -15.84 4.07 -11.87
C HIS A 202 -15.14 2.75 -12.24
N TYR A 203 -14.06 2.78 -13.03
CA TYR A 203 -13.39 1.58 -13.49
C TYR A 203 -11.86 1.65 -13.32
N ALA A 204 -11.28 0.64 -12.68
CA ALA A 204 -9.84 0.48 -12.56
C ALA A 204 -9.36 -0.79 -13.29
N ILE A 205 -8.34 -0.62 -14.14
CA ILE A 205 -7.56 -1.72 -14.73
C ILE A 205 -6.20 -1.71 -14.03
N ILE A 206 -5.91 -2.75 -13.25
CA ILE A 206 -4.69 -2.82 -12.43
C ILE A 206 -3.66 -3.68 -13.14
N ASP A 207 -2.59 -3.05 -13.62
CA ASP A 207 -1.45 -3.78 -14.18
C ASP A 207 -0.56 -4.30 -13.05
N GLU A 208 0.01 -5.49 -13.26
CA GLU A 208 0.75 -6.22 -12.22
C GLU A 208 -0.06 -6.30 -10.91
N VAL A 209 -1.32 -6.74 -11.03
CA VAL A 209 -2.32 -6.75 -9.95
C VAL A 209 -1.86 -7.49 -8.70
N ASP A 210 -1.02 -8.49 -8.84
CA ASP A 210 -0.42 -9.24 -7.74
C ASP A 210 0.60 -8.40 -6.94
N SER A 211 1.32 -7.47 -7.58
CA SER A 211 2.15 -6.52 -6.87
C SER A 211 1.31 -5.53 -6.07
N VAL A 212 0.34 -4.93 -6.73
CA VAL A 212 -0.49 -3.87 -6.14
C VAL A 212 -1.36 -4.39 -5.01
N LEU A 213 -2.06 -5.51 -5.23
CA LEU A 213 -3.10 -5.99 -4.31
C LEU A 213 -2.61 -7.06 -3.31
N ILE A 214 -1.42 -7.63 -3.51
CA ILE A 214 -0.86 -8.63 -2.59
C ILE A 214 0.40 -8.11 -1.92
N ASP A 215 1.45 -7.73 -2.70
CA ASP A 215 2.73 -7.35 -2.10
C ASP A 215 2.66 -6.01 -1.37
N GLU A 216 2.16 -4.99 -2.05
CA GLU A 216 2.06 -3.64 -1.49
C GLU A 216 0.89 -3.47 -0.51
N ALA A 217 -0.09 -4.38 -0.54
CA ALA A 217 -1.26 -4.34 0.32
C ALA A 217 -1.01 -4.81 1.77
N ARG A 218 0.23 -5.05 2.16
CA ARG A 218 0.64 -5.38 3.54
C ARG A 218 0.61 -4.17 4.47
N THR A 219 0.73 -2.97 3.93
CA THR A 219 0.71 -1.71 4.70
C THR A 219 -0.32 -0.75 4.11
N PRO A 220 -1.10 -0.04 4.95
CA PRO A 220 -2.04 0.96 4.47
C PRO A 220 -1.31 2.17 3.88
N LEU A 221 -2.04 2.97 3.12
CA LEU A 221 -1.63 4.33 2.74
C LEU A 221 -1.88 5.26 3.93
N ILE A 222 -0.89 6.06 4.30
CA ILE A 222 -0.96 6.97 5.46
C ILE A 222 -0.48 8.35 5.07
N ILE A 223 -1.30 9.35 5.34
CA ILE A 223 -0.90 10.77 5.31
C ILE A 223 -0.62 11.21 6.74
N SER A 224 0.56 11.78 6.95
CA SER A 224 1.03 12.17 8.28
C SER A 224 1.18 13.68 8.45
N GLY A 225 0.94 14.16 9.65
CA GLY A 225 1.19 15.52 10.09
C GLY A 225 2.11 15.57 11.31
N GLN A 226 2.47 16.75 11.78
CA GLN A 226 3.32 16.91 12.96
C GLN A 226 2.55 16.60 14.24
N SER A 227 3.10 15.73 15.11
CA SER A 227 2.63 15.50 16.46
C SER A 227 3.30 16.48 17.43
N GLY A 228 2.60 16.81 18.52
CA GLY A 228 3.14 17.62 19.63
C GLY A 228 3.99 16.84 20.64
N LYS A 229 4.14 15.52 20.50
CA LYS A 229 4.79 14.65 21.50
C LYS A 229 6.31 14.85 21.61
N SER A 230 6.86 14.55 22.79
CA SER A 230 8.27 14.75 23.14
C SER A 230 9.17 13.67 22.51
N THR A 231 10.34 14.05 22.03
CA THR A 231 11.35 13.13 21.49
C THR A 231 12.28 12.54 22.55
N SER A 232 12.28 13.07 23.76
CA SER A 232 13.21 12.65 24.84
C SER A 232 12.94 11.25 25.37
N LEU A 233 11.72 10.74 25.24
CA LEU A 233 11.37 9.39 25.69
C LEU A 233 12.07 8.30 24.86
N TYR A 234 12.20 8.50 23.54
CA TYR A 234 12.91 7.56 22.66
C TYR A 234 14.39 7.40 23.03
N GLU A 235 15.06 8.51 23.38
CA GLU A 235 16.46 8.48 23.82
C GLU A 235 16.60 7.76 25.17
N ALA A 236 15.68 7.96 26.10
CA ALA A 236 15.67 7.26 27.39
C ALA A 236 15.42 5.75 27.22
N CYS A 237 14.49 5.36 26.34
CA CYS A 237 14.22 3.95 26.02
C CYS A 237 15.38 3.27 25.30
N ASP A 238 16.13 3.99 24.43
CA ASP A 238 17.34 3.48 23.81
C ASP A 238 18.43 3.15 24.84
N ILE A 239 18.63 4.05 25.82
CA ILE A 239 19.59 3.81 26.90
C ILE A 239 19.20 2.57 27.71
N LEU A 240 17.92 2.39 28.01
CA LEU A 240 17.43 1.21 28.75
C LEU A 240 17.62 -0.06 27.91
N ALA A 241 17.23 -0.03 26.62
CA ALA A 241 17.33 -1.20 25.73
C ALA A 241 18.76 -1.74 25.61
N ARG A 242 19.76 -0.86 25.59
CA ARG A 242 21.18 -1.24 25.61
C ARG A 242 21.66 -1.92 26.90
N GLN A 243 20.95 -1.71 28.00
CA GLN A 243 21.28 -2.31 29.31
C GLN A 243 20.52 -3.61 29.55
N MET A 244 19.54 -3.92 28.70
CA MET A 244 18.75 -5.15 28.82
C MET A 244 19.46 -6.33 28.17
N VAL A 245 19.28 -7.51 28.75
CA VAL A 245 19.88 -8.77 28.32
C VAL A 245 18.83 -9.62 27.62
N ARG A 246 19.13 -10.02 26.38
CA ARG A 246 18.29 -10.95 25.61
C ARG A 246 18.29 -12.34 26.29
N GLY A 247 17.12 -12.89 26.53
CA GLY A 247 16.93 -14.26 26.96
C GLY A 247 17.15 -15.28 25.81
N GLU A 248 17.26 -16.54 26.16
CA GLU A 248 17.35 -17.62 25.17
C GLU A 248 16.03 -17.83 24.46
N ASP A 249 16.11 -18.17 23.16
CA ASP A 249 14.92 -18.45 22.34
C ASP A 249 14.20 -19.68 22.89
N VAL A 250 12.96 -19.49 23.32
CA VAL A 250 12.12 -20.55 23.86
C VAL A 250 11.58 -21.38 22.69
N PRO A 251 11.81 -22.72 22.64
CA PRO A 251 11.22 -23.57 21.60
C PRO A 251 9.70 -23.48 21.58
N GLU A 252 9.10 -23.60 20.38
CA GLU A 252 7.63 -23.57 20.24
C GLU A 252 6.98 -24.59 21.18
N PHE A 253 6.11 -24.10 22.07
CA PHE A 253 5.35 -24.91 23.03
C PHE A 253 4.46 -25.91 22.27
N SER A 254 4.73 -27.21 22.43
CA SER A 254 3.79 -28.20 21.88
C SER A 254 2.54 -28.25 22.76
N LYS A 255 1.39 -28.52 22.16
CA LYS A 255 0.13 -28.75 22.94
C LYS A 255 0.29 -29.82 24.03
N MET A 256 1.29 -30.65 23.92
CA MET A 256 1.61 -31.74 24.87
C MET A 256 2.32 -31.18 26.12
N ASP A 257 3.16 -30.15 25.96
CA ASP A 257 3.92 -29.52 27.06
C ASP A 257 2.98 -28.70 27.96
N ALA A 258 1.96 -28.05 27.34
CA ALA A 258 0.91 -27.35 28.08
C ALA A 258 0.05 -28.30 28.95
N ILE A 259 -0.17 -29.54 28.49
CA ILE A 259 -0.92 -30.57 29.24
C ILE A 259 -0.09 -31.16 30.36
N MET A 260 1.25 -31.19 30.22
CA MET A 260 2.16 -31.72 31.23
C MET A 260 2.55 -30.72 32.34
N GLY A 261 2.06 -29.48 32.26
CA GLY A 261 2.31 -28.47 33.32
C GLY A 261 3.78 -28.04 33.41
N VAL A 262 4.53 -28.10 32.31
CA VAL A 262 5.91 -27.65 32.28
C VAL A 262 5.91 -26.12 32.31
N THR A 263 6.27 -25.52 33.43
CA THR A 263 6.56 -24.09 33.53
C THR A 263 7.99 -23.87 33.06
N GLN A 264 8.15 -23.12 31.98
CA GLN A 264 9.47 -22.67 31.55
C GLN A 264 9.89 -21.46 32.39
N GLU A 265 11.11 -21.49 32.90
CA GLU A 265 11.75 -20.31 33.49
C GLU A 265 12.19 -19.42 32.31
N GLU A 266 11.59 -18.25 32.17
CA GLU A 266 12.03 -17.22 31.23
C GLU A 266 13.38 -16.70 31.69
N SER A 267 14.40 -16.74 30.85
CA SER A 267 15.73 -16.19 31.13
C SER A 267 15.88 -14.81 30.47
N GLY A 268 16.61 -13.91 31.13
CA GLY A 268 16.91 -12.57 30.62
C GLY A 268 15.77 -11.54 30.77
N ASP A 269 15.99 -10.32 30.29
CA ASP A 269 15.06 -9.20 30.42
C ASP A 269 13.97 -9.20 29.33
N PHE A 270 14.23 -9.81 28.17
CA PHE A 270 13.29 -9.87 27.05
C PHE A 270 13.57 -11.07 26.12
N ILE A 271 12.54 -11.52 25.42
CA ILE A 271 12.59 -12.61 24.45
C ILE A 271 12.28 -12.06 23.05
N VAL A 272 13.00 -12.50 22.03
CA VAL A 272 12.83 -12.10 20.63
C VAL A 272 12.29 -13.26 19.81
N ASN A 273 11.15 -13.08 19.18
CA ASN A 273 10.66 -14.01 18.16
C ASN A 273 10.98 -13.43 16.78
N GLU A 274 12.05 -13.90 16.17
CA GLU A 274 12.50 -13.45 14.84
C GLU A 274 11.50 -13.80 13.73
N LYS A 275 10.76 -14.90 13.89
CA LYS A 275 9.77 -15.40 12.94
C LYS A 275 8.57 -14.45 12.79
N ASP A 276 8.08 -13.98 13.94
CA ASP A 276 6.91 -13.11 14.02
C ASP A 276 7.30 -11.61 14.12
N LYS A 277 8.60 -11.32 14.16
CA LYS A 277 9.19 -9.97 14.33
C LYS A 277 8.66 -9.26 15.60
N VAL A 278 8.50 -10.00 16.69
CA VAL A 278 7.97 -9.52 17.98
C VAL A 278 9.03 -9.61 19.09
N VAL A 279 8.99 -8.64 19.99
CA VAL A 279 9.80 -8.64 21.23
C VAL A 279 8.86 -8.55 22.41
N ASN A 280 9.03 -9.44 23.39
CA ASN A 280 8.25 -9.47 24.62
C ASN A 280 9.17 -9.28 25.83
N LEU A 281 8.74 -8.43 26.78
CA LEU A 281 9.41 -8.27 28.06
C LEU A 281 9.09 -9.46 28.97
N THR A 282 10.09 -9.93 29.71
CA THR A 282 9.93 -10.89 30.81
C THR A 282 9.56 -10.16 32.10
N GLU A 283 9.22 -10.89 33.15
CA GLU A 283 8.98 -10.29 34.47
C GLU A 283 10.19 -9.50 34.99
N GLU A 284 11.42 -9.99 34.73
CA GLU A 284 12.65 -9.29 35.11
C GLU A 284 12.82 -7.99 34.33
N GLY A 285 12.51 -8.03 33.00
CA GLY A 285 12.54 -6.86 32.14
C GLY A 285 11.50 -5.79 32.54
N VAL A 286 10.30 -6.20 32.95
CA VAL A 286 9.28 -5.29 33.47
C VAL A 286 9.79 -4.60 34.75
N LYS A 287 10.28 -5.34 35.74
CA LYS A 287 10.81 -4.80 36.97
C LYS A 287 11.99 -3.84 36.76
N LYS A 288 12.86 -4.17 35.82
CA LYS A 288 14.00 -3.33 35.44
C LYS A 288 13.56 -2.01 34.79
N SER A 289 12.51 -2.08 33.94
CA SER A 289 11.88 -0.92 33.31
C SER A 289 11.22 0.00 34.32
N GLU A 290 10.45 -0.56 35.24
CA GLU A 290 9.80 0.18 36.36
C GLU A 290 10.83 0.91 37.23
N ASN A 291 11.91 0.22 37.57
CA ASN A 291 13.01 0.83 38.33
C ASN A 291 13.72 1.95 37.58
N PHE A 292 13.92 1.80 36.25
CA PHE A 292 14.60 2.81 35.45
C PHE A 292 13.77 4.10 35.31
N PHE A 293 12.47 3.96 35.02
CA PHE A 293 11.55 5.09 34.91
C PHE A 293 10.96 5.57 36.21
N LYS A 294 11.20 4.88 37.34
CA LYS A 294 10.67 5.15 38.70
C LYS A 294 9.15 5.19 38.71
N ILE A 295 8.52 4.21 38.08
CA ILE A 295 7.08 3.99 38.04
C ILE A 295 6.72 2.76 38.86
N GLU A 296 5.50 2.72 39.41
CA GLU A 296 5.06 1.61 40.26
C GLU A 296 4.59 0.39 39.46
N ASN A 297 3.95 0.63 38.28
CA ASN A 297 3.41 -0.44 37.45
C ASN A 297 3.48 -0.04 35.97
N LEU A 298 4.23 -0.79 35.18
CA LEU A 298 4.38 -0.53 33.74
C LEU A 298 3.08 -0.79 32.95
N ALA A 299 2.19 -1.63 33.47
CA ALA A 299 0.94 -2.01 32.79
C ALA A 299 -0.21 -1.02 33.02
N ASP A 300 -0.04 0.02 33.85
CA ASP A 300 -1.05 1.05 34.06
C ASP A 300 -1.30 1.87 32.78
N ALA A 301 -2.55 2.31 32.59
CA ALA A 301 -2.97 3.08 31.42
C ALA A 301 -2.10 4.33 31.18
N ASP A 302 -1.65 5.00 32.25
CA ASP A 302 -0.79 6.18 32.16
C ASP A 302 0.65 5.86 31.70
N ASN A 303 1.09 4.61 31.81
CA ASN A 303 2.45 4.15 31.47
C ASN A 303 2.52 3.38 30.15
N LEU A 304 1.41 3.18 29.44
CA LEU A 304 1.37 2.45 28.18
C LEU A 304 2.30 3.04 27.09
N GLU A 305 2.46 4.37 27.07
CA GLU A 305 3.38 5.04 26.15
C GLU A 305 4.84 4.66 26.46
N ILE A 306 5.22 4.56 27.72
CA ILE A 306 6.56 4.15 28.15
C ILE A 306 6.80 2.69 27.76
N GLN A 307 5.86 1.81 28.03
CA GLN A 307 5.92 0.38 27.67
C GLN A 307 6.09 0.20 26.16
N HIS A 308 5.27 0.90 25.38
CA HIS A 308 5.33 0.87 23.92
C HIS A 308 6.71 1.30 23.40
N ASN A 309 7.25 2.41 23.88
CA ASN A 309 8.54 2.91 23.45
C ASN A 309 9.71 2.00 23.86
N ILE A 310 9.63 1.30 24.99
CA ILE A 310 10.62 0.28 25.38
C ILE A 310 10.61 -0.87 24.38
N ILE A 311 9.43 -1.38 24.02
CA ILE A 311 9.29 -2.47 23.04
C ILE A 311 9.83 -2.02 21.66
N LEU A 312 9.57 -0.78 21.25
CA LEU A 312 10.09 -0.23 19.99
C LEU A 312 11.61 -0.11 20.02
N ALA A 313 12.20 0.32 21.12
CA ALA A 313 13.65 0.41 21.27
C ALA A 313 14.29 -1.00 21.19
N LEU A 314 13.71 -2.00 21.87
CA LEU A 314 14.17 -3.38 21.79
C LEU A 314 14.01 -3.98 20.37
N ARG A 315 12.90 -3.69 19.67
CA ARG A 315 12.72 -4.08 18.28
C ARG A 315 13.75 -3.43 17.36
N ALA A 316 14.02 -2.15 17.53
CA ALA A 316 15.02 -1.42 16.75
C ALA A 316 16.42 -2.04 16.92
N HIS A 317 16.77 -2.49 18.11
CA HIS A 317 18.08 -3.10 18.37
C HIS A 317 18.21 -4.54 17.87
N ASN A 318 17.14 -5.35 17.97
CA ASN A 318 17.20 -6.79 17.77
C ASN A 318 16.61 -7.29 16.45
N LEU A 319 15.74 -6.51 15.80
CA LEU A 319 15.00 -6.93 14.60
C LEU A 319 15.18 -5.98 13.41
N MET A 320 15.88 -4.84 13.59
CA MET A 320 16.13 -3.88 12.52
C MET A 320 17.63 -3.71 12.33
N PHE A 321 18.13 -4.11 11.17
CA PHE A 321 19.56 -4.16 10.86
C PHE A 321 19.93 -3.08 9.86
N ARG A 322 21.03 -2.38 10.17
CA ARG A 322 21.61 -1.40 9.26
C ARG A 322 22.10 -2.09 8.00
N ASP A 323 21.94 -1.40 6.86
CA ASP A 323 22.29 -1.87 5.51
C ASP A 323 21.43 -3.06 4.99
N GLN A 324 20.45 -3.52 5.77
CA GLN A 324 19.41 -4.46 5.36
C GLN A 324 18.04 -3.81 5.37
N ASP A 325 17.56 -3.38 6.54
CA ASP A 325 16.22 -2.78 6.71
C ASP A 325 16.25 -1.26 6.52
N TYR A 326 17.38 -0.63 6.83
CA TYR A 326 17.56 0.81 6.68
C TYR A 326 19.03 1.16 6.43
N VAL A 327 19.26 2.36 5.88
CA VAL A 327 20.58 2.98 5.75
C VAL A 327 20.61 4.33 6.47
N VAL A 328 21.79 4.74 6.92
CA VAL A 328 22.01 6.08 7.47
C VAL A 328 22.81 6.90 6.48
N GLN A 329 22.21 7.97 5.95
CA GLN A 329 22.85 8.87 5.00
C GLN A 329 22.49 10.33 5.32
N ASP A 330 23.45 11.24 5.27
CA ASP A 330 23.26 12.66 5.58
C ASP A 330 22.58 12.92 6.92
N ASP A 331 22.95 12.16 7.95
CA ASP A 331 22.40 12.25 9.32
C ASP A 331 20.88 11.96 9.37
N LYS A 332 20.41 11.05 8.50
CA LYS A 332 19.03 10.61 8.41
C LYS A 332 18.96 9.09 8.22
N VAL A 333 18.02 8.49 8.89
CA VAL A 333 17.62 7.10 8.65
C VAL A 333 16.74 7.07 7.41
N MET A 334 17.03 6.18 6.47
CA MET A 334 16.22 5.91 5.28
C MET A 334 15.91 4.43 5.20
N ILE A 335 14.65 4.11 4.93
CA ILE A 335 14.16 2.72 4.82
C ILE A 335 14.73 2.08 3.55
N VAL A 336 15.10 0.82 3.66
CA VAL A 336 15.33 -0.06 2.51
C VAL A 336 14.12 -0.97 2.38
N ASP A 337 13.52 -0.99 1.20
CA ASP A 337 12.36 -1.84 0.94
C ASP A 337 12.78 -3.31 0.92
N GLU A 338 12.16 -4.11 1.76
CA GLU A 338 12.46 -5.55 1.95
C GLU A 338 12.28 -6.35 0.64
N PHE A 339 11.36 -5.91 -0.23
CA PHE A 339 11.03 -6.63 -1.47
C PHE A 339 11.88 -6.19 -2.67
N THR A 340 12.13 -4.88 -2.76
CA THR A 340 12.83 -4.31 -3.91
C THR A 340 14.30 -4.05 -3.62
N GLY A 341 14.70 -4.06 -2.35
CA GLY A 341 16.01 -3.63 -1.89
C GLY A 341 16.29 -2.14 -2.17
N ARG A 342 15.25 -1.35 -2.45
CA ARG A 342 15.37 0.07 -2.81
C ARG A 342 15.41 0.94 -1.58
N ILE A 343 16.29 1.92 -1.57
CA ILE A 343 16.25 3.00 -0.58
C ILE A 343 14.99 3.82 -0.87
N MET A 344 14.17 4.03 0.15
CA MET A 344 12.93 4.78 0.07
C MET A 344 13.08 6.14 0.75
N PRO A 345 13.54 7.18 0.03
CA PRO A 345 13.68 8.51 0.60
C PRO A 345 12.32 9.06 0.99
N GLY A 346 12.23 9.65 2.17
CA GLY A 346 10.98 10.24 2.67
C GLY A 346 10.03 9.28 3.38
N ARG A 347 10.16 7.97 3.19
CA ARG A 347 9.41 6.97 3.97
C ARG A 347 9.93 6.89 5.39
N ARG A 348 9.01 6.62 6.32
CA ARG A 348 9.31 6.38 7.73
C ARG A 348 8.56 5.14 8.20
N TYR A 349 9.17 4.39 9.11
CA TYR A 349 8.44 3.35 9.82
C TYR A 349 7.35 3.99 10.68
N SER A 350 6.18 3.35 10.75
CA SER A 350 5.05 3.77 11.58
C SER A 350 5.30 3.54 13.08
N ASP A 351 4.38 4.02 13.87
CA ASP A 351 4.22 3.70 15.29
C ASP A 351 5.44 4.01 16.17
N GLY A 352 6.25 5.00 15.79
CA GLY A 352 7.44 5.38 16.56
C GLY A 352 8.70 4.53 16.28
N LEU A 353 8.61 3.46 15.49
CA LEU A 353 9.77 2.60 15.20
C LEU A 353 10.89 3.36 14.49
N HIS A 354 10.54 4.30 13.60
CA HIS A 354 11.55 5.13 12.92
C HIS A 354 12.34 5.99 13.90
N GLN A 355 11.66 6.59 14.87
CA GLN A 355 12.27 7.38 15.94
C GLN A 355 13.15 6.52 16.86
N ALA A 356 12.72 5.29 17.14
CA ALA A 356 13.53 4.34 17.91
C ALA A 356 14.82 3.97 17.15
N ILE A 357 14.75 3.83 15.82
CA ILE A 357 15.95 3.62 14.98
C ILE A 357 16.80 4.90 14.91
N GLU A 358 16.19 6.09 14.79
CA GLU A 358 16.91 7.37 14.85
C GLU A 358 17.67 7.50 16.19
N ALA A 359 17.06 7.12 17.33
CA ALA A 359 17.69 7.10 18.63
C ALA A 359 18.85 6.07 18.71
N LYS A 360 18.61 4.85 18.21
CA LYS A 360 19.62 3.77 18.13
C LYS A 360 20.87 4.21 17.37
N GLU A 361 20.70 4.87 16.23
CA GLU A 361 21.79 5.35 15.36
C GLU A 361 22.36 6.70 15.77
N HIS A 362 21.90 7.29 16.91
CA HIS A 362 22.31 8.60 17.40
C HIS A 362 22.16 9.74 16.38
N VAL A 363 21.19 9.62 15.50
CA VAL A 363 20.76 10.69 14.59
C VAL A 363 19.74 11.56 15.33
N LYS A 364 19.54 12.78 14.86
CA LYS A 364 18.54 13.66 15.47
C LYS A 364 17.15 13.05 15.37
N VAL A 365 16.57 12.63 16.50
CA VAL A 365 15.21 12.13 16.59
C VAL A 365 14.23 13.23 16.17
N LYS A 366 13.46 12.97 15.12
CA LYS A 366 12.43 13.90 14.67
C LYS A 366 11.15 13.67 15.45
N ARG A 367 10.34 14.71 15.57
CA ARG A 367 9.02 14.60 16.22
C ARG A 367 8.20 13.49 15.54
N GLU A 368 7.43 12.80 16.35
CA GLU A 368 6.47 11.82 15.90
C GLU A 368 5.50 12.43 14.91
N SER A 369 5.11 11.70 13.90
CA SER A 369 4.09 12.12 12.95
C SER A 369 2.75 11.54 13.38
N LYS A 370 1.74 12.40 13.51
CA LYS A 370 0.35 11.97 13.74
C LYS A 370 -0.28 11.54 12.41
N THR A 371 -1.01 10.43 12.41
CA THR A 371 -1.79 10.01 11.25
C THR A 371 -2.96 10.97 11.03
N LEU A 372 -3.01 11.60 9.86
CA LEU A 372 -4.10 12.51 9.47
C LEU A 372 -5.19 11.79 8.68
N ALA A 373 -4.80 10.86 7.83
CA ALA A 373 -5.71 10.03 7.06
C ALA A 373 -5.00 8.72 6.69
N ASN A 374 -5.73 7.64 6.64
CA ASN A 374 -5.24 6.34 6.21
C ASN A 374 -6.31 5.58 5.44
N ILE A 375 -5.89 4.64 4.61
CA ILE A 375 -6.76 3.65 3.97
C ILE A 375 -5.93 2.44 3.52
N THR A 376 -6.45 1.23 3.66
CA THR A 376 -5.82 0.05 3.07
C THR A 376 -6.08 -0.02 1.57
N PHE A 377 -5.16 -0.62 0.80
CA PHE A 377 -5.38 -0.85 -0.64
C PHE A 377 -6.64 -1.68 -0.90
N GLN A 378 -6.90 -2.64 -0.02
CA GLN A 378 -8.08 -3.49 -0.10
C GLN A 378 -9.36 -2.65 -0.09
N ASN A 379 -9.52 -1.79 0.92
CA ASN A 379 -10.68 -0.93 1.06
C ASN A 379 -10.73 0.14 -0.03
N PHE A 380 -9.59 0.67 -0.44
CA PHE A 380 -9.53 1.67 -1.51
C PHE A 380 -10.01 1.10 -2.86
N PHE A 381 -9.42 -0.01 -3.33
CA PHE A 381 -9.81 -0.58 -4.61
C PHE A 381 -11.22 -1.20 -4.60
N ASN A 382 -11.75 -1.55 -3.43
CA ASN A 382 -13.13 -1.99 -3.30
C ASN A 382 -14.16 -0.85 -3.47
N LYS A 383 -13.74 0.42 -3.49
CA LYS A 383 -14.62 1.57 -3.78
C LYS A 383 -14.92 1.75 -5.27
N TYR A 384 -14.16 1.13 -6.16
CA TYR A 384 -14.47 1.17 -7.58
C TYR A 384 -15.75 0.40 -7.89
N GLU A 385 -16.62 0.98 -8.72
CA GLU A 385 -17.81 0.27 -9.24
C GLU A 385 -17.40 -1.00 -9.99
N LYS A 386 -16.30 -0.92 -10.73
CA LYS A 386 -15.72 -2.01 -11.49
C LYS A 386 -14.20 -2.01 -11.37
N LYS A 387 -13.62 -3.17 -11.14
CA LYS A 387 -12.16 -3.35 -11.12
C LYS A 387 -11.76 -4.62 -11.82
N SER A 388 -10.60 -4.62 -12.43
CA SER A 388 -10.00 -5.79 -13.08
C SER A 388 -8.49 -5.73 -12.94
N GLY A 389 -7.83 -6.85 -13.18
CA GLY A 389 -6.40 -6.90 -13.06
C GLY A 389 -5.73 -7.82 -14.07
N MET A 390 -4.46 -7.58 -14.33
CA MET A 390 -3.64 -8.43 -15.19
C MET A 390 -2.26 -8.64 -14.58
N THR A 391 -1.75 -9.86 -14.70
CA THR A 391 -0.39 -10.25 -14.30
C THR A 391 -0.01 -11.56 -14.95
N GLY A 392 1.25 -11.97 -14.81
CA GLY A 392 1.74 -13.30 -15.26
C GLY A 392 1.62 -14.40 -14.23
N THR A 393 1.18 -14.12 -13.00
CA THR A 393 1.38 -14.98 -11.82
C THR A 393 0.29 -14.86 -10.76
N ALA A 394 -0.99 -14.73 -11.11
CA ALA A 394 -2.08 -14.56 -10.14
C ALA A 394 -2.63 -15.87 -9.56
N LEU A 395 -2.52 -16.97 -10.28
CA LEU A 395 -3.21 -18.23 -9.95
C LEU A 395 -2.81 -18.80 -8.57
N THR A 396 -1.60 -18.53 -8.13
CA THR A 396 -1.13 -18.96 -6.79
C THR A 396 -1.91 -18.31 -5.66
N GLU A 397 -2.40 -17.10 -5.89
CA GLU A 397 -3.13 -16.26 -4.94
C GLU A 397 -4.63 -16.13 -5.29
N GLU A 398 -5.17 -17.01 -6.16
CA GLU A 398 -6.57 -16.97 -6.63
C GLU A 398 -7.57 -16.90 -5.47
N LYS A 399 -7.30 -17.62 -4.39
CA LYS A 399 -8.15 -17.62 -3.20
C LYS A 399 -8.25 -16.23 -2.57
N GLU A 400 -7.12 -15.55 -2.41
CA GLU A 400 -7.07 -14.20 -1.83
C GLU A 400 -7.77 -13.19 -2.73
N PHE A 401 -7.53 -13.21 -4.04
CA PHE A 401 -8.22 -12.33 -4.98
C PHE A 401 -9.75 -12.51 -4.94
N ARG A 402 -10.22 -13.73 -4.77
CA ARG A 402 -11.65 -14.00 -4.66
C ARG A 402 -12.22 -13.56 -3.32
N ASP A 403 -11.57 -13.93 -2.22
CA ASP A 403 -12.08 -13.72 -0.85
C ASP A 403 -12.06 -12.24 -0.45
N ILE A 404 -11.06 -11.47 -0.88
CA ILE A 404 -10.87 -10.05 -0.50
C ILE A 404 -11.42 -9.09 -1.55
N TYR A 405 -11.15 -9.35 -2.82
CA TYR A 405 -11.45 -8.39 -3.90
C TYR A 405 -12.65 -8.80 -4.78
N GLY A 406 -13.19 -10.00 -4.58
CA GLY A 406 -14.28 -10.52 -5.39
C GLY A 406 -13.90 -10.84 -6.83
N MET A 407 -12.62 -10.95 -7.14
CA MET A 407 -12.12 -11.21 -8.50
C MET A 407 -11.61 -12.64 -8.63
N ASP A 408 -12.06 -13.38 -9.63
CA ASP A 408 -11.49 -14.67 -9.98
C ASP A 408 -10.40 -14.55 -11.04
N VAL A 409 -9.52 -15.57 -11.09
CA VAL A 409 -8.35 -15.59 -11.97
C VAL A 409 -8.62 -16.52 -13.16
N ILE A 410 -8.42 -16.02 -14.36
CA ILE A 410 -8.51 -16.81 -15.58
C ILE A 410 -7.14 -16.91 -16.25
N GLU A 411 -6.60 -18.11 -16.28
CA GLU A 411 -5.34 -18.38 -16.99
C GLU A 411 -5.58 -18.45 -18.50
N ILE A 412 -4.89 -17.57 -19.24
CA ILE A 412 -5.01 -17.45 -20.71
C ILE A 412 -3.85 -18.21 -21.35
N PRO A 413 -4.10 -19.04 -22.37
CA PRO A 413 -3.03 -19.72 -23.08
C PRO A 413 -2.10 -18.71 -23.77
N THR A 414 -0.82 -19.04 -23.86
CA THR A 414 0.16 -18.21 -24.56
C THR A 414 -0.05 -18.22 -26.08
N ASN A 415 0.29 -17.12 -26.74
CA ASN A 415 0.19 -16.99 -28.20
C ASN A 415 1.10 -18.00 -28.90
N MET A 416 2.32 -18.18 -28.41
CA MET A 416 3.29 -19.17 -28.87
C MET A 416 3.63 -20.16 -27.76
N PRO A 417 3.97 -21.43 -28.08
CA PRO A 417 4.37 -22.40 -27.06
C PRO A 417 5.61 -21.92 -26.26
N ILE A 418 5.63 -22.20 -24.97
CA ILE A 418 6.78 -21.92 -24.12
C ILE A 418 7.86 -22.99 -24.40
N LEU A 419 9.01 -22.54 -24.88
CA LEU A 419 10.16 -23.42 -25.19
C LEU A 419 11.20 -23.42 -24.05
N ARG A 420 11.03 -22.59 -23.01
CA ARG A 420 11.91 -22.51 -21.85
C ARG A 420 11.97 -23.86 -21.11
N LYS A 421 13.18 -24.24 -20.70
CA LYS A 421 13.44 -25.41 -19.86
C LYS A 421 13.66 -24.97 -18.43
N ASP A 422 12.76 -25.37 -17.53
CA ASP A 422 12.89 -25.11 -16.11
C ASP A 422 13.62 -26.31 -15.47
N LEU A 423 14.88 -26.09 -15.10
CA LEU A 423 15.74 -27.12 -14.49
C LEU A 423 15.41 -27.29 -13.00
N GLN A 424 15.78 -28.44 -12.45
CA GLN A 424 15.62 -28.71 -11.01
C GLN A 424 16.53 -27.78 -10.20
N ASP A 425 16.10 -27.49 -8.97
CA ASP A 425 16.89 -26.69 -8.04
C ASP A 425 18.22 -27.35 -7.73
N ALA A 426 19.28 -26.55 -7.72
CA ALA A 426 20.62 -26.96 -7.33
C ALA A 426 20.83 -26.63 -5.85
N VAL A 427 20.82 -27.64 -4.98
CA VAL A 427 20.91 -27.41 -3.52
C VAL A 427 22.32 -27.69 -3.04
N TYR A 428 22.85 -26.79 -2.21
CA TYR A 428 24.17 -26.83 -1.62
C TYR A 428 24.09 -26.77 -0.10
N LYS A 429 25.13 -27.24 0.60
CA LYS A 429 25.17 -27.22 2.05
C LYS A 429 25.37 -25.82 2.58
N THR A 430 26.27 -25.03 1.99
CA THR A 430 26.62 -23.69 2.46
C THR A 430 26.39 -22.60 1.40
N LYS A 431 26.18 -21.36 1.83
CA LYS A 431 26.08 -20.19 0.94
C LYS A 431 27.35 -20.02 0.10
N LYS A 432 28.52 -20.32 0.65
CA LYS A 432 29.81 -20.19 -0.05
C LYS A 432 29.92 -21.14 -1.25
N GLU A 433 29.52 -22.39 -1.08
CA GLU A 433 29.46 -23.38 -2.16
C GLU A 433 28.46 -22.99 -3.24
N LYS A 434 27.29 -22.55 -2.82
CA LYS A 434 26.24 -22.04 -3.71
C LYS A 434 26.76 -20.93 -4.63
N PHE A 435 27.32 -19.88 -4.05
CA PHE A 435 27.80 -18.74 -4.84
C PHE A 435 28.95 -19.11 -5.77
N ARG A 436 29.84 -20.04 -5.36
CA ARG A 436 30.87 -20.57 -6.24
C ARG A 436 30.25 -21.27 -7.46
N ALA A 437 29.26 -22.13 -7.23
CA ALA A 437 28.58 -22.82 -8.31
C ALA A 437 27.81 -21.88 -9.24
N VAL A 438 27.20 -20.83 -8.70
CA VAL A 438 26.53 -19.77 -9.50
C VAL A 438 27.54 -19.10 -10.43
N VAL A 439 28.70 -18.69 -9.93
CA VAL A 439 29.73 -18.03 -10.74
C VAL A 439 30.31 -18.97 -11.81
N GLU A 440 30.50 -20.24 -11.49
CA GLU A 440 30.95 -21.25 -12.46
C GLU A 440 29.92 -21.49 -13.57
N GLU A 441 28.64 -21.42 -13.25
CA GLU A 441 27.58 -21.58 -14.25
C GLU A 441 27.44 -20.33 -15.15
N ILE A 442 27.64 -19.14 -14.57
CA ILE A 442 27.70 -17.90 -15.35
C ILE A 442 28.86 -17.95 -16.35
N GLU A 443 30.04 -18.38 -15.89
CA GLU A 443 31.23 -18.52 -16.73
C GLU A 443 30.95 -19.47 -17.90
N ARG A 444 30.42 -20.66 -17.64
CA ARG A 444 30.04 -21.67 -18.67
C ARG A 444 29.03 -21.13 -19.68
N SER A 445 28.09 -20.32 -19.22
CA SER A 445 27.06 -19.72 -20.10
C SER A 445 27.66 -18.61 -20.98
N CYS A 446 28.55 -17.79 -20.42
CA CYS A 446 29.30 -16.77 -21.17
C CYS A 446 30.16 -17.38 -22.26
N GLU A 447 30.88 -18.51 -21.98
CA GLU A 447 31.66 -19.21 -22.97
C GLU A 447 30.84 -19.70 -24.18
N LYS A 448 29.54 -20.02 -23.95
CA LYS A 448 28.60 -20.39 -25.02
C LYS A 448 27.97 -19.18 -25.71
N GLY A 449 28.22 -17.95 -25.23
CA GLY A 449 27.55 -16.76 -25.69
C GLY A 449 26.10 -16.63 -25.24
N GLN A 450 25.65 -17.46 -24.31
CA GLN A 450 24.30 -17.42 -23.77
C GLN A 450 24.14 -16.25 -22.80
N PRO A 451 23.17 -15.34 -22.98
CA PRO A 451 22.92 -14.26 -22.02
C PRO A 451 22.39 -14.81 -20.71
N VAL A 452 22.83 -14.22 -19.59
CA VAL A 452 22.49 -14.65 -18.23
C VAL A 452 21.88 -13.50 -17.44
N LEU A 453 20.73 -13.75 -16.83
CA LEU A 453 20.12 -12.88 -15.84
C LEU A 453 20.17 -13.57 -14.47
N VAL A 454 20.91 -12.97 -13.55
CA VAL A 454 21.05 -13.47 -12.18
C VAL A 454 20.09 -12.70 -11.28
N GLY A 455 19.11 -13.41 -10.70
CA GLY A 455 18.18 -12.85 -9.73
C GLY A 455 18.73 -13.01 -8.30
N THR A 456 18.80 -11.91 -7.55
CA THR A 456 19.21 -11.88 -6.13
C THR A 456 18.12 -11.27 -5.29
N ILE A 457 18.04 -11.67 -4.00
CA ILE A 457 17.04 -11.08 -3.07
C ILE A 457 17.56 -9.77 -2.50
N THR A 458 18.84 -9.73 -2.08
CA THR A 458 19.42 -8.57 -1.41
C THR A 458 20.46 -7.86 -2.29
N ILE A 459 20.67 -6.57 -2.02
CA ILE A 459 21.72 -5.77 -2.65
C ILE A 459 23.09 -6.36 -2.28
N GLU A 460 23.28 -6.79 -1.04
CA GLU A 460 24.51 -7.41 -0.55
C GLU A 460 24.89 -8.65 -1.37
N THR A 461 23.92 -9.53 -1.62
CA THR A 461 24.14 -10.72 -2.48
C THR A 461 24.53 -10.30 -3.91
N SER A 462 23.89 -9.25 -4.45
CA SER A 462 24.23 -8.77 -5.80
C SER A 462 25.63 -8.17 -5.88
N GLU A 463 26.06 -7.44 -4.86
CA GLU A 463 27.42 -6.88 -4.75
C GLU A 463 28.47 -7.98 -4.56
N LEU A 464 28.19 -8.98 -3.73
CA LEU A 464 29.06 -10.14 -3.52
C LEU A 464 29.30 -10.90 -4.84
N ILE A 465 28.25 -11.23 -5.58
CA ILE A 465 28.36 -11.94 -6.86
C ILE A 465 29.10 -11.05 -7.87
N SER A 466 28.83 -9.75 -7.89
CA SER A 466 29.53 -8.79 -8.75
C SER A 466 31.03 -8.77 -8.46
N GLU A 467 31.44 -8.78 -7.19
CA GLU A 467 32.84 -8.85 -6.82
C GLU A 467 33.52 -10.16 -7.24
N MET A 468 32.81 -11.29 -7.06
CA MET A 468 33.30 -12.61 -7.49
C MET A 468 33.48 -12.68 -9.02
N LEU A 469 32.54 -12.12 -9.81
CA LEU A 469 32.65 -12.05 -11.27
C LEU A 469 33.78 -11.13 -11.73
N LYS A 470 33.99 -9.98 -11.07
CA LYS A 470 35.12 -9.07 -11.34
C LYS A 470 36.45 -9.78 -11.12
N ARG A 471 36.59 -10.59 -10.06
CA ARG A 471 37.82 -11.38 -9.78
C ARG A 471 38.10 -12.43 -10.86
N ARG A 472 37.05 -12.91 -11.56
CA ARG A 472 37.17 -13.84 -12.71
C ARG A 472 37.27 -13.11 -14.06
N GLY A 473 37.25 -11.78 -14.10
CA GLY A 473 37.33 -10.99 -15.32
C GLY A 473 36.08 -11.03 -16.19
N ILE A 474 34.93 -11.46 -15.65
CA ILE A 474 33.66 -11.52 -16.38
C ILE A 474 33.00 -10.15 -16.37
N GLN A 475 32.78 -9.58 -17.56
CA GLN A 475 32.06 -8.32 -17.71
C GLN A 475 30.58 -8.52 -17.38
N HIS A 476 29.99 -7.65 -16.58
CA HIS A 476 28.61 -7.74 -16.17
C HIS A 476 28.05 -6.37 -15.82
N LYS A 477 26.71 -6.25 -15.83
CA LYS A 477 25.97 -5.09 -15.35
C LYS A 477 25.23 -5.45 -14.09
N VAL A 478 25.15 -4.51 -13.14
CA VAL A 478 24.40 -4.68 -11.90
C VAL A 478 23.24 -3.71 -11.90
N LEU A 479 22.05 -4.27 -11.76
CA LEU A 479 20.79 -3.55 -11.68
C LEU A 479 20.28 -3.67 -10.24
N ASN A 480 20.52 -2.66 -9.45
CA ASN A 480 20.04 -2.55 -8.07
C ASN A 480 19.48 -1.15 -7.83
N ALA A 481 18.87 -0.95 -6.68
CA ALA A 481 18.23 0.28 -6.28
C ALA A 481 19.10 1.57 -6.35
N LYS A 482 20.40 1.42 -6.52
CA LYS A 482 21.33 2.56 -6.61
C LYS A 482 21.35 3.21 -8.01
N PHE A 483 20.78 2.57 -9.06
CA PHE A 483 20.93 2.95 -10.47
C PHE A 483 19.62 3.00 -11.26
N HIS A 484 18.59 3.60 -10.72
CA HIS A 484 17.24 3.65 -11.32
C HIS A 484 17.16 4.26 -12.72
N GLU A 485 17.88 5.36 -12.95
CA GLU A 485 17.81 6.08 -14.22
C GLU A 485 18.35 5.25 -15.41
N LEU A 486 19.22 4.29 -15.13
CA LEU A 486 19.83 3.40 -16.13
C LEU A 486 19.10 2.05 -16.23
N GLU A 487 18.03 1.83 -15.47
CA GLU A 487 17.34 0.55 -15.38
C GLU A 487 16.86 0.06 -16.75
N ALA A 488 16.18 0.91 -17.50
CA ALA A 488 15.61 0.55 -18.79
C ALA A 488 16.70 0.21 -19.83
N GLU A 489 17.83 0.93 -19.83
CA GLU A 489 18.94 0.68 -20.71
C GLU A 489 19.64 -0.65 -20.37
N ILE A 490 19.89 -0.91 -19.11
CA ILE A 490 20.53 -2.15 -18.64
C ILE A 490 19.66 -3.36 -19.00
N VAL A 491 18.33 -3.25 -18.81
CA VAL A 491 17.40 -4.32 -19.14
C VAL A 491 17.33 -4.56 -20.66
N ALA A 492 17.36 -3.49 -21.46
CA ALA A 492 17.35 -3.62 -22.91
C ALA A 492 18.58 -4.40 -23.43
N GLU A 493 19.73 -4.23 -22.79
CA GLU A 493 20.97 -4.92 -23.17
C GLU A 493 21.09 -6.33 -22.57
N ALA A 494 20.28 -6.70 -21.56
CA ALA A 494 20.36 -7.99 -20.90
C ALA A 494 20.06 -9.19 -21.82
N GLY A 495 19.46 -8.96 -22.98
CA GLY A 495 19.16 -9.98 -23.99
C GLY A 495 20.22 -10.13 -25.09
N LEU A 496 21.30 -9.36 -25.05
CA LEU A 496 22.36 -9.43 -26.05
C LEU A 496 23.26 -10.66 -25.84
N HIS A 497 23.84 -11.15 -26.92
CA HIS A 497 24.73 -12.31 -26.93
C HIS A 497 25.85 -12.17 -25.87
N GLY A 498 25.94 -13.13 -24.95
CA GLY A 498 26.94 -13.20 -23.89
C GLY A 498 26.79 -12.14 -22.78
N ALA A 499 25.71 -11.37 -22.76
CA ALA A 499 25.46 -10.38 -21.70
C ALA A 499 25.25 -11.05 -20.34
N VAL A 500 25.81 -10.48 -19.28
CA VAL A 500 25.55 -10.89 -17.89
C VAL A 500 24.97 -9.73 -17.12
N THR A 501 23.79 -9.94 -16.58
CA THR A 501 23.08 -8.93 -15.77
C THR A 501 22.73 -9.52 -14.42
N ILE A 502 23.12 -8.84 -13.33
CA ILE A 502 22.71 -9.17 -11.98
C ILE A 502 21.59 -8.20 -11.62
N ALA A 503 20.42 -8.70 -11.23
CA ALA A 503 19.29 -7.88 -10.88
C ALA A 503 18.71 -8.28 -9.53
N THR A 504 18.40 -7.32 -8.68
CA THR A 504 17.55 -7.57 -7.52
C THR A 504 16.10 -7.78 -7.98
N ASN A 505 15.32 -8.44 -7.16
CA ASN A 505 14.01 -9.06 -7.46
C ASN A 505 13.08 -8.31 -8.40
N MET A 506 12.87 -7.02 -8.16
CA MET A 506 11.86 -6.21 -8.84
C MET A 506 12.46 -5.32 -9.93
N ALA A 507 13.78 -5.27 -10.03
CA ALA A 507 14.44 -4.44 -11.03
C ALA A 507 14.09 -4.92 -12.45
N GLY A 508 13.67 -4.00 -13.32
CA GLY A 508 13.24 -4.28 -14.69
C GLY A 508 11.85 -4.88 -14.84
N ARG A 509 10.99 -4.84 -13.78
CA ARG A 509 9.59 -5.27 -13.88
C ARG A 509 8.84 -4.38 -14.88
N GLY A 510 7.96 -4.99 -15.69
CA GLY A 510 7.23 -4.29 -16.75
C GLY A 510 8.06 -3.94 -17.99
N THR A 511 9.36 -4.27 -18.00
CA THR A 511 10.25 -4.06 -19.16
C THR A 511 10.52 -5.38 -19.87
N ASP A 512 10.45 -5.39 -21.20
CA ASP A 512 10.68 -6.57 -22.00
C ASP A 512 12.16 -6.73 -22.37
N ILE A 513 12.70 -7.95 -22.25
CA ILE A 513 14.06 -8.31 -22.63
C ILE A 513 14.01 -8.91 -24.03
N LYS A 514 14.50 -8.18 -25.02
CA LYS A 514 14.55 -8.65 -26.40
C LYS A 514 15.86 -9.36 -26.65
N LEU A 515 15.78 -10.58 -27.22
CA LEU A 515 16.94 -11.38 -27.57
C LEU A 515 17.42 -11.04 -28.98
N ASP A 516 18.74 -10.90 -29.14
CA ASP A 516 19.32 -10.88 -30.48
C ASP A 516 19.43 -12.31 -31.07
N GLU A 517 19.72 -12.42 -32.36
CA GLU A 517 19.78 -13.72 -33.05
C GLU A 517 20.91 -14.59 -32.51
N GLY A 518 22.04 -14.00 -32.07
CA GLY A 518 23.14 -14.71 -31.46
C GLY A 518 22.74 -15.35 -30.12
N ALA A 519 22.01 -14.60 -29.29
CA ALA A 519 21.49 -15.10 -28.02
C ALA A 519 20.46 -16.23 -28.21
N LYS A 520 19.59 -16.12 -29.23
CA LYS A 520 18.63 -17.19 -29.55
C LYS A 520 19.35 -18.46 -30.01
N ALA A 521 20.38 -18.34 -30.82
CA ALA A 521 21.20 -19.47 -31.29
C ALA A 521 22.00 -20.11 -30.15
N ALA A 522 22.43 -19.33 -29.16
CA ALA A 522 23.13 -19.82 -27.97
C ALA A 522 22.23 -20.50 -26.92
N GLY A 523 20.90 -20.57 -27.15
CA GLY A 523 19.95 -21.22 -26.25
C GLY A 523 19.00 -20.26 -25.52
N GLY A 524 19.03 -18.98 -25.86
CA GLY A 524 18.19 -17.94 -25.29
C GLY A 524 18.62 -17.49 -23.89
N LEU A 525 17.80 -16.66 -23.25
CA LEU A 525 18.12 -16.11 -21.93
C LEU A 525 18.11 -17.18 -20.84
N LYS A 526 19.20 -17.27 -20.09
CA LYS A 526 19.33 -18.12 -18.91
C LYS A 526 19.03 -17.33 -17.66
N ILE A 527 18.10 -17.85 -16.84
CA ILE A 527 17.76 -17.30 -15.54
C ILE A 527 18.47 -18.11 -14.46
N ILE A 528 19.23 -17.44 -13.60
CA ILE A 528 19.84 -18.00 -12.41
C ILE A 528 19.24 -17.29 -11.19
N GLY A 529 18.40 -18.01 -10.42
CA GLY A 529 17.94 -17.54 -9.12
C GLY A 529 18.94 -17.94 -8.04
N THR A 530 19.44 -17.01 -7.25
CA THR A 530 20.43 -17.29 -6.20
C THR A 530 19.81 -17.81 -4.91
N GLU A 531 18.51 -17.67 -4.76
CA GLU A 531 17.70 -18.12 -3.64
C GLU A 531 16.25 -18.29 -4.10
N ARG A 532 15.45 -19.04 -3.33
CA ARG A 532 14.00 -19.05 -3.46
C ARG A 532 13.42 -17.90 -2.65
N HIS A 533 12.47 -17.21 -3.23
CA HIS A 533 11.75 -16.13 -2.58
C HIS A 533 10.71 -16.65 -1.59
N GLU A 534 10.17 -15.78 -0.76
CA GLU A 534 9.07 -16.10 0.16
C GLU A 534 7.81 -16.59 -0.55
N SER A 535 7.60 -16.17 -1.80
CA SER A 535 6.44 -16.54 -2.61
C SER A 535 6.87 -17.21 -3.91
N ARG A 536 6.19 -18.32 -4.26
CA ARG A 536 6.34 -19.02 -5.54
C ARG A 536 6.04 -18.12 -6.73
N ARG A 537 5.17 -17.16 -6.52
CA ARG A 537 4.78 -16.16 -7.52
C ARG A 537 5.98 -15.34 -7.99
N ILE A 538 6.80 -14.86 -7.06
CA ILE A 538 8.01 -14.08 -7.37
C ILE A 538 9.03 -14.95 -8.14
N ASP A 539 9.21 -16.21 -7.76
CA ASP A 539 10.04 -17.15 -8.50
C ASP A 539 9.56 -17.33 -9.94
N ASN A 540 8.25 -17.44 -10.13
CA ASN A 540 7.63 -17.56 -11.46
C ASN A 540 7.77 -16.28 -12.29
N GLN A 541 7.73 -15.10 -11.67
CA GLN A 541 8.00 -13.83 -12.35
C GLN A 541 9.45 -13.76 -12.84
N LEU A 542 10.40 -14.22 -12.02
CA LEU A 542 11.81 -14.28 -12.41
C LEU A 542 12.00 -15.26 -13.59
N ARG A 543 11.44 -16.48 -13.50
CA ARG A 543 11.46 -17.45 -14.61
C ARG A 543 10.82 -16.88 -15.88
N GLY A 544 9.70 -16.16 -15.73
CA GLY A 544 8.93 -15.56 -16.83
C GLY A 544 9.67 -14.48 -17.63
N ARG A 545 10.86 -14.07 -17.19
CA ARG A 545 11.70 -13.16 -17.97
C ARG A 545 12.36 -13.85 -19.18
N SER A 546 12.39 -15.19 -19.21
CA SER A 546 12.94 -16.03 -20.28
C SER A 546 11.83 -16.86 -20.94
N GLY A 547 12.04 -17.26 -22.20
CA GLY A 547 11.13 -18.13 -22.96
C GLY A 547 9.85 -17.41 -23.39
N ARG A 548 9.94 -16.15 -23.83
CA ARG A 548 8.82 -15.31 -24.28
C ARG A 548 8.55 -15.50 -25.76
N GLN A 549 7.29 -15.49 -26.16
CA GLN A 549 6.86 -15.54 -27.58
C GLN A 549 7.56 -16.64 -28.41
N GLY A 550 7.77 -17.82 -27.82
CA GLY A 550 8.43 -18.95 -28.48
C GLY A 550 9.96 -18.90 -28.52
N ASP A 551 10.58 -17.92 -27.85
CA ASP A 551 12.04 -17.88 -27.72
C ASP A 551 12.53 -19.04 -26.83
N PRO A 552 13.71 -19.62 -27.11
CA PRO A 552 14.35 -20.59 -26.23
C PRO A 552 14.79 -19.93 -24.91
N GLY A 553 15.05 -20.74 -23.91
CA GLY A 553 15.56 -20.26 -22.63
C GLY A 553 15.71 -21.34 -21.59
N GLU A 554 16.36 -21.00 -20.49
CA GLU A 554 16.56 -21.91 -19.35
C GLU A 554 16.37 -21.17 -18.05
N SER A 555 15.91 -21.86 -17.00
CA SER A 555 15.90 -21.34 -15.64
C SER A 555 16.36 -22.36 -14.63
N GLN A 556 17.12 -21.92 -13.63
CA GLN A 556 17.58 -22.75 -12.51
C GLN A 556 17.73 -21.91 -11.24
N PHE A 557 17.31 -22.49 -10.10
CA PHE A 557 17.56 -21.88 -8.79
C PHE A 557 18.68 -22.60 -8.07
N TYR A 558 19.55 -21.83 -7.43
CA TYR A 558 20.68 -22.27 -6.61
C TYR A 558 20.35 -21.94 -5.14
N ILE A 559 20.29 -22.96 -4.30
CA ILE A 559 19.77 -22.85 -2.94
C ILE A 559 20.81 -23.38 -1.96
N SER A 560 20.91 -22.77 -0.79
CA SER A 560 21.70 -23.26 0.32
C SER A 560 20.79 -23.64 1.49
N LEU A 561 21.21 -24.58 2.30
CA LEU A 561 20.55 -24.89 3.58
C LEU A 561 20.66 -23.72 4.59
N GLU A 562 21.63 -22.83 4.39
CA GLU A 562 21.83 -21.62 5.19
C GLU A 562 20.99 -20.44 4.72
N ASP A 563 20.23 -20.56 3.63
CA ASP A 563 19.33 -19.50 3.17
C ASP A 563 18.16 -19.29 4.14
N ASP A 564 17.71 -18.08 4.33
CA ASP A 564 16.73 -17.71 5.35
C ASP A 564 15.41 -18.49 5.24
N LEU A 565 14.95 -18.76 4.02
CA LEU A 565 13.80 -19.62 3.79
C LEU A 565 13.97 -21.01 4.41
N MET A 566 15.17 -21.58 4.27
CA MET A 566 15.48 -22.91 4.78
C MET A 566 15.73 -22.89 6.29
N ARG A 567 16.39 -21.84 6.80
CA ARG A 567 16.68 -21.64 8.23
C ARG A 567 15.41 -21.43 9.05
N LEU A 568 14.50 -20.57 8.59
CA LEU A 568 13.31 -20.17 9.36
C LEU A 568 12.14 -21.14 9.19
N PHE A 569 11.98 -21.74 8.03
CA PHE A 569 10.80 -22.53 7.67
C PHE A 569 11.11 -23.96 7.22
N GLY A 570 12.39 -24.31 7.08
CA GLY A 570 12.82 -25.69 6.86
C GLY A 570 12.51 -26.55 8.10
N SER A 571 12.05 -27.79 7.90
CA SER A 571 11.82 -28.67 9.04
C SER A 571 13.16 -29.14 9.59
N GLU A 572 13.33 -29.19 10.94
CA GLU A 572 14.49 -29.77 11.63
C GLU A 572 14.78 -31.17 11.12
N LYS A 573 13.74 -31.97 10.84
CA LYS A 573 13.86 -33.30 10.24
C LYS A 573 14.60 -33.33 8.91
N LEU A 574 14.52 -32.23 8.15
CA LEU A 574 15.20 -32.09 6.87
C LEU A 574 16.67 -31.78 7.07
N MET A 575 17.00 -30.95 8.04
CA MET A 575 18.38 -30.66 8.44
C MET A 575 19.06 -31.90 9.04
N ASP A 576 18.39 -32.66 9.90
CA ASP A 576 18.89 -33.91 10.47
C ASP A 576 19.12 -34.99 9.41
N MET A 577 18.23 -35.10 8.43
CA MET A 577 18.38 -36.00 7.29
C MET A 577 19.63 -35.67 6.47
N PHE A 578 19.92 -34.36 6.25
CA PHE A 578 21.14 -33.94 5.55
C PHE A 578 22.43 -34.26 6.35
N ASN A 579 22.38 -34.00 7.64
CA ASN A 579 23.50 -34.33 8.52
C ASN A 579 23.75 -35.83 8.55
N THR A 580 22.71 -36.65 8.48
CA THR A 580 22.77 -38.11 8.50
C THR A 580 23.21 -38.70 7.17
N LEU A 581 22.87 -38.09 6.03
CA LEU A 581 23.22 -38.55 4.69
C LEU A 581 24.69 -38.34 4.33
N GLY A 582 25.46 -37.63 5.15
CA GLY A 582 26.90 -37.47 4.98
C GLY A 582 27.29 -36.89 3.62
N VAL A 583 26.52 -35.92 3.10
CA VAL A 583 26.75 -35.36 1.77
C VAL A 583 28.13 -34.72 1.71
N PRO A 584 29.00 -35.07 0.73
CA PRO A 584 30.32 -34.50 0.57
C PRO A 584 30.24 -32.99 0.34
N GLU A 585 31.24 -32.25 0.80
CA GLU A 585 31.39 -30.83 0.49
C GLU A 585 31.56 -30.62 -1.00
N ASN A 586 30.94 -29.54 -1.54
CA ASN A 586 30.98 -29.12 -2.95
C ASN A 586 30.23 -30.02 -3.95
N GLU A 587 29.39 -30.93 -3.50
CA GLU A 587 28.48 -31.67 -4.39
C GLU A 587 27.08 -31.06 -4.43
N GLN A 588 26.55 -30.92 -5.66
CA GLN A 588 25.19 -30.51 -5.90
C GLN A 588 24.22 -31.64 -5.53
N ILE A 589 23.28 -31.33 -4.68
CA ILE A 589 22.22 -32.26 -4.31
C ILE A 589 21.00 -31.99 -5.19
N GLN A 590 20.65 -32.93 -6.04
CA GLN A 590 19.43 -32.91 -6.83
C GLN A 590 18.48 -34.00 -6.35
N HIS A 591 17.49 -33.61 -5.56
CA HIS A 591 16.50 -34.58 -5.10
C HIS A 591 15.09 -33.97 -5.10
N LYS A 592 14.16 -34.63 -5.75
CA LYS A 592 12.75 -34.12 -5.89
C LYS A 592 12.07 -33.87 -4.54
N MET A 593 12.45 -34.59 -3.48
CA MET A 593 11.93 -34.35 -2.13
C MET A 593 12.31 -32.98 -1.59
N LEU A 594 13.48 -32.43 -1.96
CA LEU A 594 13.94 -31.12 -1.51
C LEU A 594 13.12 -30.01 -2.14
N THR A 595 12.96 -30.05 -3.46
CA THR A 595 12.11 -29.10 -4.17
C THR A 595 10.69 -29.08 -3.56
N THR A 596 10.14 -30.26 -3.26
CA THR A 596 8.81 -30.35 -2.62
C THR A 596 8.81 -29.79 -1.20
N ALA A 597 9.89 -29.93 -0.44
CA ALA A 597 9.98 -29.38 0.91
C ALA A 597 10.08 -27.85 0.88
N ILE A 598 10.86 -27.32 -0.05
CA ILE A 598 10.98 -25.87 -0.28
C ILE A 598 9.64 -25.27 -0.68
N GLU A 599 8.93 -25.90 -1.63
CA GLU A 599 7.59 -25.46 -2.02
C GLU A 599 6.60 -25.45 -0.85
N LYS A 600 6.67 -26.45 0.05
CA LYS A 600 5.84 -26.48 1.26
C LYS A 600 6.22 -25.36 2.24
N ALA A 601 7.50 -25.03 2.36
CA ALA A 601 7.94 -23.91 3.19
C ALA A 601 7.39 -22.59 2.63
N GLN A 602 7.51 -22.37 1.32
CA GLN A 602 6.93 -21.19 0.66
C GLN A 602 5.41 -21.12 0.87
N MET A 603 4.68 -22.23 0.68
CA MET A 603 3.23 -22.28 0.93
C MET A 603 2.86 -21.92 2.38
N LYS A 604 3.69 -22.30 3.35
CA LYS A 604 3.47 -21.93 4.76
C LYS A 604 3.64 -20.42 4.97
N ILE A 605 4.66 -19.84 4.37
CA ILE A 605 4.89 -18.38 4.42
C ILE A 605 3.76 -17.63 3.71
N GLU A 606 3.40 -18.04 2.49
CA GLU A 606 2.28 -17.46 1.75
C GLU A 606 0.98 -17.47 2.59
N SER A 607 0.69 -18.59 3.26
CA SER A 607 -0.47 -18.71 4.14
C SER A 607 -0.38 -17.80 5.37
N ASN A 608 0.80 -17.67 5.99
CA ASN A 608 1.00 -16.76 7.12
C ASN A 608 0.82 -15.30 6.69
N ASN A 609 1.45 -14.91 5.58
CA ASN A 609 1.33 -13.56 5.03
C ASN A 609 -0.13 -13.23 4.64
N PHE A 610 -0.86 -14.19 4.08
CA PHE A 610 -2.31 -14.04 3.84
C PHE A 610 -3.08 -13.81 5.15
N GLY A 611 -2.75 -14.57 6.22
CA GLY A 611 -3.35 -14.36 7.55
C GLY A 611 -3.11 -12.95 8.07
N ILE A 612 -1.89 -12.43 7.95
CA ILE A 612 -1.54 -11.07 8.38
C ILE A 612 -2.35 -10.02 7.59
N ARG A 613 -2.42 -10.14 6.24
CA ARG A 613 -3.21 -9.22 5.41
C ARG A 613 -4.71 -9.29 5.71
N LYS A 614 -5.23 -10.49 5.98
CA LYS A 614 -6.63 -10.68 6.36
C LYS A 614 -6.94 -10.03 7.70
N ASN A 615 -6.08 -10.23 8.70
CA ASN A 615 -6.23 -9.57 10.01
C ASN A 615 -6.19 -8.04 9.87
N LEU A 616 -5.24 -7.51 9.09
CA LEU A 616 -5.17 -6.07 8.83
C LEU A 616 -6.49 -5.55 8.24
N LEU A 617 -7.06 -6.27 7.27
CA LEU A 617 -8.32 -5.90 6.65
C LEU A 617 -9.50 -5.96 7.65
N GLU A 618 -9.58 -7.01 8.48
CA GLU A 618 -10.65 -7.17 9.47
C GLU A 618 -10.66 -6.06 10.51
N TYR A 619 -9.49 -5.58 10.94
CA TYR A 619 -9.36 -4.41 11.80
C TYR A 619 -9.68 -3.10 11.06
N ASP A 620 -9.17 -2.92 9.83
CA ASP A 620 -9.43 -1.70 9.05
C ASP A 620 -10.89 -1.61 8.56
N GLN A 621 -11.62 -2.74 8.51
CA GLN A 621 -13.04 -2.73 8.14
C GLN A 621 -13.87 -1.87 9.09
N VAL A 622 -13.58 -1.91 10.40
CA VAL A 622 -14.25 -1.06 11.39
C VAL A 622 -14.00 0.41 11.10
N MET A 623 -12.72 0.75 10.89
CA MET A 623 -12.34 2.11 10.51
C MET A 623 -12.93 2.54 9.16
N ASN A 624 -13.07 1.60 8.22
CA ASN A 624 -13.63 1.92 6.91
C ASN A 624 -15.12 2.28 6.97
N GLU A 625 -15.90 1.55 7.76
CA GLU A 625 -17.32 1.86 7.98
C GLU A 625 -17.50 3.25 8.59
N GLN A 626 -16.70 3.58 9.60
CA GLN A 626 -16.70 4.90 10.24
C GLN A 626 -16.22 6.01 9.28
N ARG A 627 -15.18 5.73 8.49
CA ARG A 627 -14.64 6.63 7.48
C ARG A 627 -15.67 6.98 6.42
N GLU A 628 -16.44 6.02 5.96
CA GLU A 628 -17.50 6.24 4.96
C GLU A 628 -18.56 7.19 5.47
N ILE A 629 -18.97 7.05 6.73
CA ILE A 629 -19.94 7.96 7.37
C ILE A 629 -19.40 9.38 7.41
N ILE A 630 -18.18 9.54 7.95
CA ILE A 630 -17.56 10.87 8.11
C ILE A 630 -17.28 11.53 6.76
N TYR A 631 -16.78 10.79 5.78
CA TYR A 631 -16.47 11.33 4.46
C TYR A 631 -17.74 11.68 3.67
N ALA A 632 -18.84 10.93 3.86
CA ALA A 632 -20.13 11.26 3.27
C ALA A 632 -20.69 12.56 3.86
N GLU A 633 -20.68 12.74 5.17
CA GLU A 633 -21.10 14.00 5.82
C GLU A 633 -20.23 15.17 5.37
N ARG A 634 -18.92 14.96 5.33
CA ARG A 634 -17.96 15.96 4.85
C ARG A 634 -18.21 16.35 3.39
N ARG A 635 -18.55 15.39 2.54
CA ARG A 635 -18.86 15.62 1.13
C ARG A 635 -20.12 16.50 0.96
N ARG A 636 -21.16 16.25 1.74
CA ARG A 636 -22.38 17.08 1.74
C ARG A 636 -22.08 18.54 2.04
N VAL A 637 -21.21 18.78 3.03
CA VAL A 637 -20.76 20.15 3.37
C VAL A 637 -19.97 20.78 2.24
N LEU A 638 -19.08 20.03 1.58
CA LEU A 638 -18.29 20.51 0.43
C LEU A 638 -19.16 20.79 -0.80
N ASP A 639 -20.20 19.98 -1.04
CA ASP A 639 -21.13 20.18 -2.15
C ASP A 639 -22.04 21.40 -1.97
N GLY A 640 -21.94 22.08 -0.81
CA GLY A 640 -22.64 23.32 -0.53
C GLY A 640 -24.09 23.14 -0.09
N GLU A 641 -24.45 21.93 0.40
CA GLU A 641 -25.76 21.70 0.99
C GLU A 641 -26.00 22.64 2.17
N SER A 642 -27.26 23.04 2.36
CA SER A 642 -27.64 23.80 3.56
C SER A 642 -27.58 22.91 4.79
N MET A 643 -26.72 23.25 5.74
CA MET A 643 -26.56 22.47 6.99
C MET A 643 -27.55 22.92 8.08
N ARG A 644 -28.45 23.86 7.78
CA ARG A 644 -29.38 24.44 8.76
C ARG A 644 -30.18 23.39 9.52
N ASP A 645 -30.81 22.49 8.80
CA ASP A 645 -31.64 21.47 9.42
C ASP A 645 -30.83 20.47 10.26
N VAL A 646 -29.60 20.19 9.81
CA VAL A 646 -28.65 19.34 10.55
C VAL A 646 -28.25 20.02 11.86
N ILE A 647 -27.97 21.32 11.81
CA ILE A 647 -27.60 22.10 13.01
C ILE A 647 -28.77 22.24 13.97
N TYR A 648 -29.98 22.50 13.48
CA TYR A 648 -31.17 22.50 14.32
C TYR A 648 -31.37 21.14 15.02
N LYS A 649 -31.16 20.06 14.31
CA LYS A 649 -31.21 18.73 14.89
C LYS A 649 -30.11 18.57 15.97
N MET A 650 -28.88 18.97 15.70
CA MET A 650 -27.80 18.92 16.71
C MET A 650 -28.13 19.71 17.97
N ILE A 651 -28.74 20.91 17.82
CA ILE A 651 -29.17 21.74 18.95
C ILE A 651 -30.26 21.01 19.76
N THR A 652 -31.28 20.48 19.09
CA THR A 652 -32.41 19.81 19.75
C THR A 652 -31.97 18.49 20.41
N ASP A 653 -31.13 17.71 19.74
CA ASP A 653 -30.60 16.46 20.28
C ASP A 653 -29.70 16.73 21.49
N ARG A 654 -28.90 17.80 21.48
CA ARG A 654 -28.06 18.18 22.62
C ARG A 654 -28.89 18.55 23.84
N VAL A 655 -29.94 19.35 23.65
CA VAL A 655 -30.87 19.68 24.75
C VAL A 655 -31.50 18.42 25.31
N GLU A 656 -32.00 17.53 24.45
CA GLU A 656 -32.65 16.27 24.85
C GLU A 656 -31.71 15.39 25.66
N ASN A 657 -30.52 15.11 25.10
CA ASN A 657 -29.53 14.27 25.76
C ASN A 657 -29.10 14.84 27.12
N THR A 658 -28.89 16.17 27.21
CA THR A 658 -28.48 16.79 28.46
C THR A 658 -29.58 16.69 29.53
N VAL A 659 -30.83 16.88 29.13
CA VAL A 659 -31.97 16.70 30.07
C VAL A 659 -32.10 15.24 30.48
N ASP A 660 -31.95 14.29 29.58
CA ASP A 660 -32.02 12.85 29.91
C ASP A 660 -30.91 12.37 30.85
N ILE A 661 -29.74 12.99 30.80
CA ILE A 661 -28.65 12.69 31.74
C ILE A 661 -28.96 13.22 33.15
N CYS A 662 -29.53 14.44 33.25
CA CYS A 662 -29.69 15.13 34.51
C CYS A 662 -31.05 14.86 35.20
N ILE A 663 -32.05 14.45 34.41
CA ILE A 663 -33.45 14.33 34.87
C ILE A 663 -34.01 12.96 34.47
N SER A 664 -34.35 12.17 35.50
CA SER A 664 -35.06 10.90 35.26
C SER A 664 -36.56 11.15 35.08
N SER A 665 -37.18 10.48 34.11
CA SER A 665 -38.63 10.60 33.84
C SER A 665 -39.53 10.21 35.03
N ASP A 666 -38.99 9.45 35.97
CA ASP A 666 -39.74 8.91 37.13
C ASP A 666 -39.62 9.77 38.40
N GLN A 667 -38.87 10.90 38.31
CA GLN A 667 -38.67 11.80 39.49
C GLN A 667 -39.62 13.01 39.42
N ASP A 668 -40.08 13.45 40.57
CA ASP A 668 -40.85 14.70 40.67
C ASP A 668 -39.94 15.92 40.40
N SER A 669 -40.50 16.96 39.81
CA SER A 669 -39.78 18.17 39.39
C SER A 669 -38.95 18.84 40.51
N GLU A 670 -39.34 18.62 41.78
CA GLU A 670 -38.63 19.16 42.96
C GLU A 670 -37.31 18.42 43.25
N GLU A 671 -37.12 17.19 42.74
CA GLU A 671 -35.92 16.35 42.89
C GLU A 671 -34.92 16.49 41.79
N TRP A 672 -35.21 17.27 40.74
CA TRP A 672 -34.35 17.41 39.58
C TRP A 672 -33.06 18.18 39.90
N ASN A 673 -31.92 17.70 39.38
CA ASN A 673 -30.62 18.35 39.59
C ASN A 673 -30.43 19.51 38.62
N LEU A 674 -31.10 20.64 38.84
CA LEU A 674 -31.02 21.84 37.98
C LEU A 674 -29.63 22.45 37.94
N ASN A 675 -28.82 22.32 39.02
CA ASN A 675 -27.46 22.84 39.00
C ASN A 675 -26.59 22.10 38.00
N GLU A 676 -26.69 20.79 37.95
CA GLU A 676 -25.97 19.96 36.99
C GLU A 676 -26.45 20.24 35.55
N LEU A 677 -27.78 20.34 35.35
CA LEU A 677 -28.37 20.69 34.06
C LEU A 677 -27.84 22.04 33.53
N ASN A 678 -27.84 23.05 34.38
CA ASN A 678 -27.30 24.37 34.06
C ASN A 678 -25.79 24.33 33.79
N GLN A 679 -25.01 23.56 34.56
CA GLN A 679 -23.57 23.41 34.34
C GLN A 679 -23.23 22.70 33.03
N LEU A 680 -24.04 21.77 32.57
CA LEU A 680 -23.81 21.03 31.31
C LEU A 680 -24.38 21.73 30.09
N LEU A 681 -25.51 22.47 30.25
CA LEU A 681 -26.20 23.06 29.09
C LEU A 681 -25.72 24.48 28.77
N LEU A 682 -25.61 25.36 29.78
CA LEU A 682 -25.36 26.78 29.54
C LEU A 682 -23.99 27.11 28.91
N PRO A 683 -22.89 26.38 29.17
CA PRO A 683 -21.62 26.60 28.45
C PRO A 683 -21.68 26.29 26.97
N ILE A 684 -22.65 25.48 26.54
CA ILE A 684 -22.82 25.03 25.13
C ILE A 684 -23.86 25.91 24.46
N ILE A 685 -25.05 26.06 25.06
CA ILE A 685 -26.16 26.86 24.58
C ILE A 685 -26.42 27.95 25.65
N PRO A 686 -26.10 29.22 25.36
CA PRO A 686 -26.19 30.33 26.35
C PRO A 686 -27.65 30.77 26.55
N LEU A 687 -28.43 29.91 27.23
CA LEU A 687 -29.80 30.18 27.66
C LEU A 687 -29.81 30.94 29.00
N THR A 688 -31.01 31.41 29.41
CA THR A 688 -31.18 31.88 30.78
C THR A 688 -31.08 30.72 31.74
N PRO A 689 -30.41 30.89 32.93
CA PRO A 689 -30.33 29.80 33.91
C PRO A 689 -31.72 29.32 34.31
N ILE A 690 -31.88 27.97 34.33
CA ILE A 690 -33.16 27.37 34.69
C ILE A 690 -33.27 27.38 36.23
N THR A 691 -34.38 27.95 36.70
CA THR A 691 -34.65 28.11 38.15
C THR A 691 -35.75 27.15 38.61
N PRO A 692 -35.83 26.83 39.94
CA PRO A 692 -36.92 25.99 40.45
C PRO A 692 -38.33 26.56 40.22
N GLU A 693 -38.43 27.85 39.94
CA GLU A 693 -39.73 28.51 39.61
C GLU A 693 -40.19 28.15 38.19
N ASP A 694 -39.26 27.97 37.26
CA ASP A 694 -39.53 27.66 35.85
C ASP A 694 -40.03 26.24 35.61
N ILE A 695 -39.78 25.34 36.57
CA ILE A 695 -40.11 23.90 36.43
C ILE A 695 -41.34 23.45 37.25
N LYS A 696 -41.93 24.35 38.04
CA LYS A 696 -43.05 24.01 38.87
C LYS A 696 -44.22 23.40 38.10
N GLY A 697 -44.53 22.14 38.35
CA GLY A 697 -45.65 21.41 37.73
C GLY A 697 -45.40 20.94 36.31
N LEU A 698 -44.16 21.07 35.79
CA LEU A 698 -43.79 20.53 34.49
C LEU A 698 -43.37 19.08 34.55
N HIS A 699 -43.69 18.31 33.54
CA HIS A 699 -43.10 16.99 33.27
C HIS A 699 -41.79 17.12 32.48
N ALA A 700 -40.90 16.12 32.61
CA ALA A 700 -39.60 16.12 31.92
C ALA A 700 -39.72 16.38 30.41
N ASN A 701 -40.73 15.83 29.74
CA ASN A 701 -40.99 16.04 28.35
C ASN A 701 -41.40 17.48 28.00
N GLU A 702 -42.15 18.15 28.90
CA GLU A 702 -42.55 19.54 28.69
C GLU A 702 -41.34 20.49 28.87
N LEU A 703 -40.48 20.20 29.82
CA LEU A 703 -39.21 20.93 29.98
C LEU A 703 -38.32 20.76 28.75
N LYS A 704 -38.16 19.51 28.25
CA LYS A 704 -37.42 19.25 26.99
C LYS A 704 -37.95 20.07 25.85
N HIS A 705 -39.26 20.07 25.66
CA HIS A 705 -39.91 20.81 24.57
C HIS A 705 -39.68 22.33 24.71
N SER A 706 -39.89 22.89 25.90
CA SER A 706 -39.63 24.28 26.17
C SER A 706 -38.16 24.71 25.95
N LEU A 707 -37.22 23.90 26.40
CA LEU A 707 -35.81 24.18 26.22
C LEU A 707 -35.37 24.06 24.76
N LYS A 708 -35.90 23.10 24.03
CA LYS A 708 -35.67 22.96 22.57
C LYS A 708 -36.16 24.20 21.81
N GLU A 709 -37.38 24.66 22.10
CA GLU A 709 -37.93 25.87 21.47
C GLU A 709 -37.11 27.11 21.81
N GLN A 710 -36.68 27.28 23.06
CA GLN A 710 -35.83 28.37 23.49
C GLN A 710 -34.46 28.33 22.80
N ALA A 711 -33.83 27.16 22.69
CA ALA A 711 -32.55 26.99 22.04
C ALA A 711 -32.60 27.29 20.53
N VAL A 712 -33.63 26.79 19.85
CA VAL A 712 -33.87 27.11 18.42
C VAL A 712 -34.09 28.57 18.22
N LYS A 713 -34.94 29.19 19.00
CA LYS A 713 -35.23 30.65 18.92
C LYS A 713 -33.99 31.50 19.20
N HIS A 714 -33.14 31.04 20.14
CA HIS A 714 -31.88 31.71 20.43
C HIS A 714 -30.92 31.64 19.23
N TYR A 715 -30.90 30.48 18.55
CA TYR A 715 -30.12 30.32 17.33
C TYR A 715 -30.67 31.17 16.17
N GLU A 716 -31.99 31.28 16.01
CA GLU A 716 -32.62 32.16 15.01
C GLU A 716 -32.28 33.64 15.25
N MET A 717 -32.23 34.07 16.51
CA MET A 717 -31.75 35.39 16.85
C MET A 717 -30.28 35.60 16.48
N LYS A 718 -29.46 34.54 16.69
CA LYS A 718 -28.05 34.55 16.28
C LYS A 718 -27.89 34.61 14.76
N GLU A 719 -28.70 33.89 13.98
CA GLU A 719 -28.73 33.98 12.52
C GLU A 719 -29.07 35.40 12.08
N ALA A 720 -30.00 36.10 12.76
CA ALA A 720 -30.43 37.44 12.41
C ALA A 720 -29.36 38.52 12.73
N GLU A 721 -28.32 38.24 13.50
CA GLU A 721 -27.18 39.15 13.72
C GLU A 721 -26.34 39.32 12.45
N PHE A 722 -26.43 38.37 11.49
CA PHE A 722 -25.65 38.43 10.26
C PHE A 722 -26.37 39.19 9.16
N PRO A 723 -25.67 40.12 8.48
CA PRO A 723 -26.28 40.94 7.46
C PRO A 723 -26.67 40.18 6.20
N ASP A 724 -26.01 39.03 5.94
CA ASP A 724 -26.24 38.17 4.78
C ASP A 724 -26.55 36.72 5.25
N PRO A 725 -27.71 36.17 4.88
CA PRO A 725 -28.06 34.78 5.19
C PRO A 725 -27.04 33.76 4.66
N GLU A 726 -26.42 34.00 3.50
CA GLU A 726 -25.41 33.08 2.95
C GLU A 726 -24.13 33.07 3.81
N ALA A 727 -23.78 34.20 4.44
CA ALA A 727 -22.63 34.26 5.35
C ALA A 727 -22.81 33.33 6.57
N VAL A 728 -24.05 33.18 7.05
CA VAL A 728 -24.36 32.21 8.13
C VAL A 728 -24.20 30.78 7.63
N ARG A 729 -24.71 30.48 6.44
CA ARG A 729 -24.58 29.14 5.84
C ARG A 729 -23.10 28.75 5.62
N GLU A 730 -22.29 29.73 5.18
CA GLU A 730 -20.84 29.48 5.04
C GLU A 730 -20.17 29.31 6.42
N LEU A 731 -20.56 30.09 7.43
CA LEU A 731 -20.06 29.89 8.79
C LEU A 731 -20.37 28.50 9.33
N GLU A 732 -21.61 28.01 9.15
CA GLU A 732 -22.02 26.67 9.53
C GLU A 732 -21.13 25.61 8.86
N ARG A 733 -20.91 25.75 7.54
CA ARG A 733 -20.02 24.84 6.78
C ARG A 733 -18.59 24.87 7.30
N VAL A 734 -18.03 26.05 7.55
CA VAL A 734 -16.66 26.22 8.07
C VAL A 734 -16.49 25.59 9.45
N VAL A 735 -17.41 25.89 10.36
CA VAL A 735 -17.37 25.36 11.73
C VAL A 735 -17.49 23.84 11.71
N LEU A 736 -18.45 23.32 10.95
CA LEU A 736 -18.71 21.88 10.89
C LEU A 736 -17.51 21.13 10.30
N LEU A 737 -16.95 21.59 9.18
CA LEU A 737 -15.73 21.00 8.61
C LEU A 737 -14.55 20.99 9.59
N LYS A 738 -14.30 22.13 10.23
CA LYS A 738 -13.20 22.27 11.18
C LYS A 738 -13.32 21.31 12.38
N VAL A 739 -14.53 21.16 12.89
CA VAL A 739 -14.81 20.26 14.03
C VAL A 739 -14.71 18.80 13.58
N ILE A 740 -15.34 18.44 12.46
CA ILE A 740 -15.27 17.08 11.93
C ILE A 740 -13.81 16.69 11.69
N ASP A 741 -13.03 17.51 10.97
CA ASP A 741 -11.65 17.19 10.62
C ASP A 741 -10.79 16.99 11.87
N ARG A 742 -10.94 17.84 12.88
CA ARG A 742 -10.19 17.72 14.13
C ARG A 742 -10.53 16.45 14.88
N LYS A 743 -11.83 16.21 15.12
CA LYS A 743 -12.30 15.05 15.90
C LYS A 743 -12.00 13.73 15.17
N TRP A 744 -12.11 13.71 13.86
CA TRP A 744 -11.79 12.53 13.06
C TRP A 744 -10.29 12.19 13.11
N MET A 745 -9.41 13.18 13.02
CA MET A 745 -7.97 12.96 13.16
C MET A 745 -7.58 12.47 14.57
N ASP A 746 -8.25 12.98 15.61
CA ASP A 746 -8.03 12.51 16.98
C ASP A 746 -8.52 11.06 17.12
N HIS A 747 -9.68 10.74 16.56
CA HIS A 747 -10.26 9.40 16.58
C HIS A 747 -9.41 8.34 15.83
N ILE A 748 -8.80 8.70 14.70
CA ILE A 748 -7.87 7.79 14.00
C ILE A 748 -6.70 7.40 14.93
N ASP A 749 -6.14 8.38 15.64
CA ASP A 749 -5.04 8.15 16.58
C ASP A 749 -5.48 7.26 17.77
N ASP A 750 -6.65 7.55 18.34
CA ASP A 750 -7.22 6.76 19.44
C ASP A 750 -7.51 5.32 19.02
N MET A 751 -8.02 5.09 17.80
CA MET A 751 -8.26 3.76 17.27
C MET A 751 -6.96 2.99 16.96
N ASP A 752 -5.91 3.69 16.51
CA ASP A 752 -4.59 3.07 16.34
C ASP A 752 -4.00 2.64 17.69
N GLN A 753 -4.15 3.46 18.75
CA GLN A 753 -3.73 3.10 20.12
C GLN A 753 -4.54 1.91 20.66
N LEU A 754 -5.86 1.90 20.46
CA LEU A 754 -6.72 0.77 20.85
C LEU A 754 -6.25 -0.53 20.16
N ARG A 755 -5.92 -0.49 18.87
CA ARG A 755 -5.45 -1.66 18.10
C ARG A 755 -4.16 -2.24 18.68
N GLN A 756 -3.24 -1.38 19.14
CA GLN A 756 -1.97 -1.83 19.72
C GLN A 756 -2.18 -2.54 21.07
N GLY A 757 -3.12 -2.05 21.89
CA GLY A 757 -3.38 -2.61 23.21
C GLY A 757 -4.33 -3.82 23.23
N ILE A 758 -5.20 -3.94 22.24
CA ILE A 758 -6.32 -4.91 22.27
C ILE A 758 -5.87 -6.37 22.27
N GLY A 759 -4.68 -6.66 21.75
CA GLY A 759 -4.11 -8.02 21.72
C GLY A 759 -3.98 -8.66 23.11
N LEU A 760 -3.83 -7.85 24.15
CA LEU A 760 -3.75 -8.31 25.54
C LEU A 760 -5.06 -8.92 26.04
N GLN A 761 -6.19 -8.60 25.44
CA GLN A 761 -7.50 -9.18 25.78
C GLN A 761 -7.57 -10.69 25.52
N ALA A 762 -6.70 -11.20 24.63
CA ALA A 762 -6.59 -12.63 24.38
C ALA A 762 -6.19 -13.43 25.66
N TYR A 763 -5.41 -12.85 26.57
CA TYR A 763 -5.09 -13.48 27.85
C TYR A 763 -6.32 -13.62 28.76
N GLY A 764 -7.31 -12.72 28.61
CA GLY A 764 -8.61 -12.79 29.27
C GLY A 764 -9.61 -13.71 28.56
N GLN A 765 -9.19 -14.53 27.57
CA GLN A 765 -10.04 -15.42 26.76
C GLN A 765 -11.11 -14.66 25.96
N LYS A 766 -10.92 -13.39 25.69
CA LYS A 766 -11.79 -12.59 24.83
C LYS A 766 -11.19 -12.55 23.42
N ASP A 767 -12.07 -12.52 22.41
CA ASP A 767 -11.63 -12.32 21.03
C ASP A 767 -11.20 -10.86 20.80
N PRO A 768 -9.92 -10.56 20.52
CA PRO A 768 -9.44 -9.20 20.34
C PRO A 768 -10.17 -8.42 19.27
N LEU A 769 -10.59 -9.06 18.18
CA LEU A 769 -11.31 -8.39 17.09
C LEU A 769 -12.73 -7.97 17.53
N VAL A 770 -13.42 -8.80 18.30
CA VAL A 770 -14.75 -8.49 18.82
C VAL A 770 -14.66 -7.31 19.82
N GLU A 771 -13.70 -7.36 20.74
CA GLU A 771 -13.48 -6.26 21.70
C GLU A 771 -13.08 -4.96 20.98
N TYR A 772 -12.25 -5.05 19.95
CA TYR A 772 -11.89 -3.89 19.11
C TYR A 772 -13.12 -3.28 18.44
N LYS A 773 -14.01 -4.11 17.88
CA LYS A 773 -15.26 -3.64 17.28
C LYS A 773 -16.14 -2.92 18.29
N MET A 774 -16.37 -3.53 19.45
CA MET A 774 -17.22 -2.95 20.49
C MET A 774 -16.67 -1.62 21.00
N SER A 775 -15.42 -1.60 21.42
CA SER A 775 -14.77 -0.37 21.90
C SER A 775 -14.69 0.71 20.80
N GLY A 776 -14.42 0.30 19.56
CA GLY A 776 -14.37 1.22 18.42
C GLY A 776 -15.71 1.86 18.08
N TYR A 777 -16.83 1.15 18.26
CA TYR A 777 -18.16 1.75 18.11
C TYR A 777 -18.47 2.73 19.23
N ASP A 778 -18.16 2.39 20.48
CA ASP A 778 -18.38 3.28 21.62
C ASP A 778 -17.56 4.58 21.48
N MET A 779 -16.31 4.47 21.03
CA MET A 779 -15.44 5.61 20.76
C MET A 779 -15.98 6.48 19.62
N PHE A 780 -16.51 5.85 18.57
CA PHE A 780 -17.09 6.56 17.42
C PHE A 780 -18.37 7.32 17.82
N ASP A 781 -19.28 6.70 18.57
CA ASP A 781 -20.48 7.37 19.08
C ASP A 781 -20.13 8.54 19.99
N SER A 782 -19.12 8.39 20.84
CA SER A 782 -18.58 9.48 21.66
C SER A 782 -18.01 10.62 20.80
N MET A 783 -17.29 10.28 19.74
CA MET A 783 -16.76 11.28 18.80
C MET A 783 -17.89 12.04 18.08
N ILE A 784 -18.92 11.35 17.59
CA ILE A 784 -20.10 11.99 16.96
C ILE A 784 -20.78 12.96 17.94
N SER A 785 -21.00 12.53 19.19
CA SER A 785 -21.56 13.37 20.26
C SER A 785 -20.68 14.62 20.50
N ASN A 786 -19.37 14.46 20.51
CA ASN A 786 -18.42 15.57 20.65
C ASN A 786 -18.42 16.51 19.45
N ILE A 787 -18.60 15.98 18.21
CA ILE A 787 -18.76 16.81 17.01
C ILE A 787 -20.01 17.69 17.13
N GLN A 788 -21.14 17.11 17.55
CA GLN A 788 -22.39 17.86 17.76
C GLN A 788 -22.21 18.95 18.81
N GLU A 789 -21.65 18.60 19.97
CA GLU A 789 -21.42 19.54 21.08
C GLU A 789 -20.51 20.71 20.68
N ASP A 790 -19.33 20.40 20.12
CA ASP A 790 -18.36 21.43 19.75
C ASP A 790 -18.90 22.33 18.62
N THR A 791 -19.64 21.75 17.66
CA THR A 791 -20.29 22.53 16.58
C THR A 791 -21.31 23.49 17.13
N VAL A 792 -22.24 23.03 17.99
CA VAL A 792 -23.27 23.85 18.61
C VAL A 792 -22.61 24.93 19.47
N ARG A 793 -21.67 24.56 20.33
CA ARG A 793 -20.95 25.51 21.17
C ARG A 793 -20.26 26.60 20.38
N LEU A 794 -19.53 26.27 19.32
CA LEU A 794 -18.85 27.25 18.48
C LEU A 794 -19.82 28.18 17.78
N LEU A 795 -20.92 27.67 17.20
CA LEU A 795 -21.91 28.47 16.48
C LEU A 795 -22.60 29.48 17.39
N PHE A 796 -22.88 29.13 18.65
CA PHE A 796 -23.49 30.10 19.60
C PHE A 796 -22.50 31.17 20.10
N HIS A 797 -21.20 30.85 20.20
CA HIS A 797 -20.19 31.74 20.79
C HIS A 797 -19.38 32.54 19.80
N VAL A 798 -19.51 32.28 18.47
CA VAL A 798 -18.81 33.05 17.42
C VAL A 798 -19.26 34.49 17.44
N ARG A 799 -18.28 35.45 17.41
CA ARG A 799 -18.50 36.89 17.21
C ARG A 799 -17.98 37.31 15.83
N ILE A 800 -18.73 38.19 15.16
CA ILE A 800 -18.38 38.68 13.83
C ILE A 800 -17.32 39.76 13.99
N GLU A 801 -16.06 39.46 13.78
CA GLU A 801 -14.99 40.46 13.72
C GLU A 801 -14.28 40.53 12.36
N GLN A 802 -14.37 39.48 11.51
CA GLN A 802 -13.65 39.38 10.23
C GLN A 802 -14.38 38.46 9.21
N LYS A 803 -13.93 38.54 7.95
CA LYS A 803 -14.37 37.64 6.88
C LYS A 803 -14.15 36.19 7.30
N VAL A 804 -15.17 35.37 7.21
CA VAL A 804 -15.09 33.95 7.52
C VAL A 804 -14.35 33.25 6.37
N GLU A 805 -13.17 32.74 6.66
CA GLU A 805 -12.37 31.94 5.71
C GLU A 805 -12.14 30.54 6.27
N ARG A 806 -12.14 29.54 5.39
CA ARG A 806 -11.86 28.18 5.77
C ARG A 806 -10.35 28.00 6.02
N GLU A 807 -9.99 27.38 7.14
CA GLU A 807 -8.61 27.04 7.48
C GLU A 807 -8.45 25.54 7.57
N GLN A 808 -7.35 25.03 7.01
CA GLN A 808 -7.00 23.64 7.13
C GLN A 808 -6.50 23.34 8.54
N VAL A 809 -7.11 22.36 9.22
CA VAL A 809 -6.86 22.02 10.61
C VAL A 809 -5.44 21.51 10.83
N ALA A 810 -4.89 20.77 9.86
CA ALA A 810 -3.55 20.22 9.95
C ALA A 810 -2.80 20.38 8.62
N LYS A 811 -1.49 20.62 8.72
CA LYS A 811 -0.60 20.66 7.56
C LYS A 811 -0.03 19.27 7.34
N VAL A 812 -0.22 18.73 6.15
CA VAL A 812 0.41 17.49 5.71
C VAL A 812 1.93 17.69 5.72
N THR A 813 2.65 16.82 6.38
CA THR A 813 4.12 16.85 6.44
C THR A 813 4.78 15.77 5.62
N GLY A 814 4.04 14.75 5.22
CA GLY A 814 4.51 13.66 4.37
C GLY A 814 3.50 12.54 4.25
N THR A 815 3.80 11.61 3.38
CA THR A 815 3.10 10.34 3.22
C THR A 815 4.06 9.20 3.56
N ASN A 816 3.54 8.05 3.95
CA ASN A 816 4.37 6.89 4.26
C ASN A 816 5.02 6.25 3.00
N ARG A 817 4.68 6.75 1.82
CA ARG A 817 5.18 6.25 0.53
C ARG A 817 5.68 7.37 -0.40
N ASP A 818 6.19 8.48 0.17
CA ASP A 818 6.63 9.64 -0.60
C ASP A 818 7.86 9.32 -1.46
N GLU A 819 7.68 9.20 -2.76
CA GLU A 819 8.75 9.01 -3.75
C GLU A 819 9.37 10.35 -4.23
N SER A 820 8.80 11.50 -3.81
CA SER A 820 9.12 12.83 -4.35
C SER A 820 10.51 13.37 -4.02
N LEU A 821 11.33 12.66 -3.23
CA LEU A 821 12.70 13.05 -2.91
C LEU A 821 13.75 12.42 -3.82
N GLN A 822 13.38 11.83 -4.94
CA GLN A 822 14.29 11.51 -6.03
C GLN A 822 14.69 12.75 -6.84
N LYS A 823 14.98 13.85 -6.18
CA LYS A 823 15.95 14.80 -6.75
C LYS A 823 17.28 14.05 -6.66
N GLY A 824 17.70 13.51 -7.80
CA GLY A 824 19.01 12.91 -7.97
C GLY A 824 20.06 13.80 -7.31
N PRO A 825 21.20 13.24 -6.86
CA PRO A 825 22.20 14.02 -6.19
C PRO A 825 22.45 15.23 -7.08
N LYS A 826 22.08 16.43 -6.59
CA LYS A 826 22.57 17.64 -7.20
C LYS A 826 24.06 17.39 -7.27
N LYS A 827 24.61 17.20 -8.48
CA LYS A 827 26.03 17.29 -8.69
C LYS A 827 26.43 18.57 -7.98
N ARG A 828 27.00 18.46 -6.79
CA ARG A 828 27.82 19.52 -6.30
C ARG A 828 28.79 19.70 -7.44
N GLU A 829 28.67 20.81 -8.14
CA GLU A 829 29.79 21.36 -8.83
C GLU A 829 30.84 21.60 -7.75
N SER A 830 31.58 20.56 -7.39
CA SER A 830 32.82 20.70 -6.70
C SER A 830 33.71 21.40 -7.71
N VAL A 831 33.72 22.71 -7.64
CA VAL A 831 34.80 23.46 -8.20
C VAL A 831 36.03 22.80 -7.59
N LYS A 832 36.75 22.00 -8.39
CA LYS A 832 38.01 21.40 -7.98
C LYS A 832 38.95 22.57 -7.69
N VAL A 833 39.00 22.98 -6.42
CA VAL A 833 39.91 24.01 -5.97
C VAL A 833 41.28 23.35 -5.90
N TYR A 834 42.13 23.69 -6.83
CA TYR A 834 43.51 23.20 -6.87
C TYR A 834 44.25 23.63 -5.61
N PRO A 835 45.13 22.77 -5.04
CA PRO A 835 45.82 23.05 -3.78
C PRO A 835 46.51 24.41 -3.70
N ASN A 836 46.93 24.97 -4.82
CA ASN A 836 47.59 26.26 -4.90
C ASN A 836 46.69 27.44 -5.28
N ALA A 837 45.39 27.22 -5.55
CA ALA A 837 44.42 28.27 -5.83
C ALA A 837 44.08 29.08 -4.56
N PRO A 838 43.61 30.35 -4.69
CA PRO A 838 43.08 31.10 -3.56
C PRO A 838 41.96 30.36 -2.85
N CYS A 839 41.96 30.38 -1.53
CA CYS A 839 40.95 29.68 -0.75
C CYS A 839 39.56 30.34 -0.91
N PRO A 840 38.50 29.56 -1.22
CA PRO A 840 37.14 30.09 -1.41
C PRO A 840 36.55 30.75 -0.16
N CYS A 841 37.16 30.55 1.03
CA CYS A 841 36.70 31.19 2.28
C CYS A 841 37.08 32.71 2.35
N GLY A 842 37.74 33.28 1.35
CA GLY A 842 38.13 34.72 1.32
C GLY A 842 39.31 35.08 2.18
N SER A 843 40.05 34.10 2.76
CA SER A 843 41.19 34.35 3.65
C SER A 843 42.46 34.86 2.96
N GLY A 844 42.49 34.95 1.64
CA GLY A 844 43.65 35.33 0.84
C GLY A 844 44.79 34.32 0.83
N LYS A 845 44.67 33.19 1.55
CA LYS A 845 45.64 32.10 1.57
C LYS A 845 45.37 31.05 0.49
N LYS A 846 46.41 30.28 0.11
CA LYS A 846 46.23 29.14 -0.79
C LYS A 846 45.40 28.06 -0.13
N TYR A 847 44.58 27.36 -0.92
CA TYR A 847 43.60 26.34 -0.40
C TYR A 847 44.27 25.29 0.52
N LYS A 848 45.45 24.76 0.15
CA LYS A 848 46.24 23.82 0.95
C LYS A 848 46.76 24.37 2.28
N GLN A 849 46.73 25.69 2.47
CA GLN A 849 47.20 26.39 3.67
C GLN A 849 46.05 26.95 4.51
N CYS A 850 44.81 26.68 4.12
CA CYS A 850 43.60 27.14 4.79
C CYS A 850 42.56 25.98 4.93
N CYS A 851 41.49 25.96 4.16
CA CYS A 851 40.43 24.97 4.29
C CYS A 851 40.77 23.59 3.70
N GLY A 852 41.85 23.44 3.00
CA GLY A 852 42.36 22.20 2.42
C GLY A 852 43.56 21.60 3.19
N ARG A 853 43.71 21.92 4.49
CA ARG A 853 44.77 21.42 5.37
C ARG A 853 44.35 20.11 6.06
#